data_a5426234b15e0644a61f851fa3b26d5a
#
_entry.id   a5426234b15e0644a61f851fa3b26d5a
#
_cell.length_a   1.000
_cell.length_b   1.000
_cell.length_c   1.000
_cell.angle_alpha   90.00
_cell.angle_beta   90.00
_cell.angle_gamma   90.00
#
_symmetry.space_group_name_H-M   'P 1'
#
loop_
_entity.id
_entity.type
_entity.pdbx_description
1 polymer ?
#
loop_
_entity_poly.entity_id
_entity_poly.type
_entity_poly.pdbx_seq_one_letter_code
_entity_poly.pdbx_strand_id
1 'polypeptide(L)'
;MDADKLKDLTSVKANKNKPSARPKQAATGDYSQLYPRQQQAIDKLSDWYFSNELECTLEGYAGTGKALLNGTPVLTNKGWTSIESLKIGDLVATPYEGFQKVKGVYPQGKRPLYEITFSDGRTIICDENHLWQIRTKRMLQNYHRISGDNLRYSKTISTLELFNDSDNLYINKIGYRYAIPVAPIIGNHKSFNIPPYVLGILLGDGCLTTQYVNYRNQIEISSDEEDIIIKVAKLLDNADYRWHSDKNYTNIIFNGDVEIVNDKLKDYNLLCKSIDKYIPTEYLESSIEQRQELLKGLMDSDGCVGQKNRFSFNTISKQLKDDFVYLCRSLGYIVTVYEDKRNTNICYNIHILTNDIIFSSKKHLNKYNSYKSKTTKYNDHIYIKSIVKLDYESDTTCIAVEGNNKLFVTKDFIITHNTYILRYFLDNIVNKSYTVTAPTHKALRVLESQVGRKGMTLHSLHGLKPNIDLQNFDIENPQFDPLNPSKIQNYNLVVIDECSMINKDLFQLNRNRATTYNVKILYVGDSLQLPPVNEEISLTFATVKNKVVLTDIVRQEEGNPLLELFSLLRDDIKNQTNTFLNYIVRNRSNIQDGIGYEIIPRAMFNQRLIDEFNSDTFHKNIDHFRITAYTNKAVSDWNSIVRNSIVGKDADIIHINDLVLSYNTIVDEFKEPIILNSEDYILEDIRPYISDEDIKTFAVNLKSMYDGHITQPFLIVDTKDASFLKYKEILTHLYNRAANRVQHGWYVYYKFKNRFLTNLKFSIETIQGTKWINKDIDYGYSMTVHKTQGSTFDNVAIDLTDIVFQNTRFGRRENDIDIRNKLMYVALSRARKSVIMKY
;
A
#
# COMPACT_ATOMS: atom_id res chain seq x y z
N MET A 1 -14.83 -32.67 -28.91
CA MET A 1 -15.49 -31.45 -29.44
C MET A 1 -15.24 -31.40 -30.93
N ASP A 2 -16.30 -31.32 -31.74
CA ASP A 2 -16.20 -31.33 -33.18
C ASP A 2 -15.47 -30.09 -33.71
N ALA A 3 -14.60 -30.30 -34.69
CA ALA A 3 -13.87 -29.25 -35.39
C ALA A 3 -14.77 -28.19 -36.09
N ASP A 4 -16.02 -28.50 -36.29
CA ASP A 4 -17.00 -27.58 -36.88
C ASP A 4 -17.56 -26.53 -35.89
N LYS A 5 -17.59 -26.83 -34.61
CA LYS A 5 -17.94 -25.81 -33.58
C LYS A 5 -16.85 -24.77 -33.34
N LEU A 6 -15.60 -25.07 -33.72
CA LEU A 6 -14.50 -24.10 -33.70
C LEU A 6 -14.57 -23.11 -34.86
N LYS A 7 -15.17 -23.48 -35.98
CA LYS A 7 -15.29 -22.60 -37.18
C LYS A 7 -16.34 -21.51 -37.01
N ASP A 8 -17.43 -21.79 -36.27
CA ASP A 8 -18.50 -20.78 -36.03
C ASP A 8 -18.09 -19.67 -35.05
N LEU A 9 -17.11 -19.93 -34.17
CA LEU A 9 -16.55 -18.91 -33.29
C LEU A 9 -15.51 -18.00 -33.96
N THR A 10 -15.04 -18.33 -35.16
CA THR A 10 -14.05 -17.56 -35.92
C THR A 10 -14.63 -16.61 -36.97
N SER A 11 -15.97 -16.60 -37.19
CA SER A 11 -16.63 -15.76 -38.18
C SER A 11 -17.12 -14.42 -37.69
N VAL A 12 -16.45 -13.79 -36.79
CA VAL A 12 -16.69 -12.35 -36.47
C VAL A 12 -15.93 -11.51 -37.49
N LYS A 13 -16.67 -10.89 -38.41
CA LYS A 13 -16.16 -9.97 -39.43
C LYS A 13 -15.18 -8.95 -38.83
N ALA A 14 -13.93 -9.02 -39.27
CA ALA A 14 -12.93 -8.01 -39.01
C ALA A 14 -13.45 -6.63 -39.45
N ASN A 15 -13.53 -5.70 -38.54
CA ASN A 15 -13.95 -4.33 -38.78
C ASN A 15 -12.82 -3.64 -39.60
N LYS A 16 -12.99 -3.55 -40.93
CA LYS A 16 -11.99 -3.06 -41.90
C LYS A 16 -11.79 -1.55 -41.93
N ASN A 17 -12.36 -0.80 -40.98
CA ASN A 17 -12.28 0.67 -40.92
C ASN A 17 -11.48 1.18 -39.73
N LYS A 18 -10.18 0.84 -39.68
CA LYS A 18 -9.21 1.69 -38.95
C LYS A 18 -8.35 2.39 -39.99
N PRO A 19 -8.32 3.73 -40.05
CA PRO A 19 -7.37 4.44 -40.89
C PRO A 19 -5.96 4.05 -40.45
N SER A 20 -5.11 3.63 -41.41
CA SER A 20 -3.70 3.40 -41.15
C SER A 20 -3.04 4.73 -40.80
N ALA A 21 -2.90 5.02 -39.53
CA ALA A 21 -2.03 6.10 -39.07
C ALA A 21 -0.59 5.70 -39.47
N ARG A 22 0.04 6.49 -40.33
CA ARG A 22 1.49 6.43 -40.53
C ARG A 22 2.18 6.37 -39.20
N PRO A 23 3.23 5.53 -39.02
CA PRO A 23 4.00 5.53 -37.79
C PRO A 23 4.52 6.95 -37.54
N LYS A 24 4.03 7.64 -36.53
CA LYS A 24 4.71 8.81 -36.00
C LYS A 24 6.05 8.29 -35.51
N GLN A 25 7.14 8.94 -35.95
CA GLN A 25 8.47 8.73 -35.39
C GLN A 25 8.38 8.54 -33.91
N ALA A 26 9.11 7.53 -33.40
CA ALA A 26 9.28 7.35 -31.95
C ALA A 26 9.52 8.73 -31.32
N ALA A 27 8.68 9.10 -30.37
CA ALA A 27 8.97 10.28 -29.60
C ALA A 27 10.31 10.00 -28.92
N THR A 28 11.36 10.66 -29.39
CA THR A 28 12.63 10.73 -28.68
C THR A 28 12.38 11.56 -27.44
N GLY A 29 11.80 10.90 -26.41
CA GLY A 29 11.73 11.45 -25.07
C GLY A 29 13.16 11.54 -24.58
N ASP A 30 13.52 12.65 -23.99
CA ASP A 30 14.79 12.78 -23.29
C ASP A 30 14.69 11.96 -22.00
N TYR A 31 15.22 10.71 -22.05
CA TYR A 31 15.20 9.74 -20.97
C TYR A 31 16.45 9.80 -20.08
N SER A 32 17.24 10.87 -20.14
CA SER A 32 18.50 11.06 -19.41
C SER A 32 18.40 10.95 -17.87
N GLN A 33 17.25 10.51 -17.34
CA GLN A 33 16.78 10.71 -15.98
C GLN A 33 16.59 9.42 -15.18
N LEU A 34 16.66 8.30 -15.83
CA LEU A 34 16.66 6.98 -15.19
C LEU A 34 18.13 6.58 -15.00
N TYR A 35 18.42 5.73 -14.01
CA TYR A 35 19.74 5.10 -13.98
C TYR A 35 20.09 4.58 -15.37
N PRO A 36 21.32 4.63 -15.83
CA PRO A 36 21.68 4.22 -17.19
C PRO A 36 21.07 2.88 -17.59
N ARG A 37 20.95 1.95 -16.65
CA ARG A 37 20.31 0.64 -16.86
C ARG A 37 18.79 0.71 -16.88
N GLN A 38 18.19 1.56 -16.07
CA GLN A 38 16.72 1.78 -16.10
C GLN A 38 16.32 2.53 -17.37
N GLN A 39 17.14 3.47 -17.77
CA GLN A 39 17.00 4.18 -19.04
C GLN A 39 17.03 3.19 -20.20
N GLN A 40 18.09 2.38 -20.29
CA GLN A 40 18.18 1.32 -21.30
C GLN A 40 16.97 0.40 -21.28
N ALA A 41 16.42 0.11 -20.08
CA ALA A 41 15.22 -0.70 -19.96
C ALA A 41 13.99 0.03 -20.50
N ILE A 42 13.81 1.32 -20.18
CA ILE A 42 12.69 2.12 -20.69
C ILE A 42 12.83 2.34 -22.19
N ASP A 43 14.04 2.62 -22.70
CA ASP A 43 14.30 2.75 -24.14
C ASP A 43 13.90 1.48 -24.89
N LYS A 44 14.36 0.31 -24.42
CA LYS A 44 13.98 -0.98 -24.98
C LYS A 44 12.48 -1.27 -24.89
N LEU A 45 11.84 -0.93 -23.75
CA LEU A 45 10.38 -1.06 -23.61
C LEU A 45 9.64 -0.13 -24.55
N SER A 46 10.13 1.09 -24.76
CA SER A 46 9.58 2.08 -25.67
C SER A 46 9.72 1.62 -27.12
N ASP A 47 10.92 1.19 -27.52
CA ASP A 47 11.18 0.66 -28.87
C ASP A 47 10.27 -0.53 -29.18
N TRP A 48 10.15 -1.47 -28.23
CA TRP A 48 9.21 -2.58 -28.36
C TRP A 48 7.76 -2.09 -28.45
N TYR A 49 7.34 -1.15 -27.58
CA TYR A 49 5.95 -0.68 -27.55
C TYR A 49 5.51 -0.04 -28.86
N PHE A 50 6.41 0.67 -29.55
CA PHE A 50 6.15 1.28 -30.85
C PHE A 50 6.48 0.36 -32.04
N SER A 51 7.10 -0.79 -31.83
CA SER A 51 7.36 -1.79 -32.88
C SER A 51 6.09 -2.57 -33.24
N ASN A 52 6.21 -3.49 -34.22
CA ASN A 52 5.14 -4.43 -34.59
C ASN A 52 5.12 -5.70 -33.72
N GLU A 53 6.13 -5.90 -32.88
CA GLU A 53 6.23 -7.08 -32.03
C GLU A 53 5.22 -7.05 -30.91
N LEU A 54 4.49 -8.15 -30.68
CA LEU A 54 3.39 -8.20 -29.72
C LEU A 54 3.81 -8.55 -28.28
N GLU A 55 4.97 -9.19 -28.11
CA GLU A 55 5.38 -9.72 -26.81
C GLU A 55 6.73 -9.17 -26.37
N CYS A 56 6.86 -8.86 -25.07
CA CYS A 56 8.10 -8.48 -24.42
C CYS A 56 8.13 -9.00 -22.98
N THR A 57 9.32 -9.36 -22.48
CA THR A 57 9.55 -9.62 -21.04
C THR A 57 10.27 -8.46 -20.41
N LEU A 58 9.84 -8.10 -19.18
CA LEU A 58 10.57 -7.24 -18.26
C LEU A 58 11.01 -8.11 -17.07
N GLU A 59 12.27 -8.51 -17.11
CA GLU A 59 12.89 -9.36 -16.10
C GLU A 59 13.62 -8.49 -15.09
N GLY A 60 13.32 -8.62 -13.80
CA GLY A 60 14.07 -7.91 -12.78
C GLY A 60 13.30 -7.59 -11.51
N TYR A 61 14.03 -6.94 -10.59
CA TYR A 61 13.63 -6.77 -9.22
C TYR A 61 12.79 -5.53 -8.98
N ALA A 62 11.83 -5.62 -8.06
CA ALA A 62 11.06 -4.49 -7.59
C ALA A 62 11.92 -3.57 -6.71
N GLY A 63 11.94 -2.27 -7.01
CA GLY A 63 12.48 -1.22 -6.13
C GLY A 63 13.81 -0.63 -6.59
N THR A 64 13.78 0.30 -7.55
CA THR A 64 14.93 1.09 -7.97
C THR A 64 14.74 2.53 -7.52
N GLY A 65 15.63 3.01 -6.66
CA GLY A 65 15.52 4.19 -5.81
C GLY A 65 15.47 5.53 -6.53
N LYS A 66 14.79 6.48 -5.86
CA LYS A 66 14.69 7.91 -6.18
C LYS A 66 14.80 8.63 -4.85
N ALA A 67 15.76 9.55 -4.72
CA ALA A 67 16.21 9.93 -3.40
C ALA A 67 16.05 11.43 -3.10
N LEU A 68 15.86 11.72 -1.82
CA LEU A 68 15.96 13.04 -1.24
C LEU A 68 17.31 13.19 -0.54
N LEU A 69 17.77 14.42 -0.39
CA LEU A 69 18.97 14.73 0.37
C LEU A 69 18.86 14.19 1.81
N ASN A 70 19.91 13.54 2.31
CA ASN A 70 20.01 13.14 3.71
C ASN A 70 19.87 14.38 4.61
N GLY A 71 19.24 14.22 5.77
CA GLY A 71 18.80 15.33 6.60
C GLY A 71 17.42 15.88 6.22
N THR A 72 16.79 15.45 5.10
CA THR A 72 15.43 15.88 4.77
C THR A 72 14.44 15.34 5.81
N PRO A 73 13.71 16.20 6.55
CA PRO A 73 12.72 15.75 7.51
C PRO A 73 11.52 15.10 6.83
N VAL A 74 11.11 13.95 7.32
CA VAL A 74 9.88 13.23 6.97
C VAL A 74 8.97 13.22 8.20
N LEU A 75 7.69 13.51 8.02
CA LEU A 75 6.73 13.54 9.13
C LEU A 75 6.35 12.12 9.54
N THR A 76 6.65 11.77 10.79
CA THR A 76 6.29 10.49 11.41
C THR A 76 5.23 10.69 12.49
N ASN A 77 4.66 9.60 13.00
CA ASN A 77 3.76 9.63 14.16
C ASN A 77 4.45 10.05 15.48
N LYS A 78 5.78 10.24 15.47
CA LYS A 78 6.61 10.71 16.58
C LYS A 78 7.19 12.12 16.33
N GLY A 79 6.73 12.80 15.26
CA GLY A 79 7.26 14.07 14.81
C GLY A 79 8.20 13.95 13.61
N TRP A 80 8.95 15.00 13.33
CA TRP A 80 9.87 15.06 12.19
C TRP A 80 11.11 14.22 12.43
N THR A 81 11.43 13.33 11.48
CA THR A 81 12.60 12.44 11.52
C THR A 81 13.36 12.58 10.21
N SER A 82 14.68 12.64 10.25
CA SER A 82 15.51 12.67 9.02
C SER A 82 15.30 11.39 8.19
N ILE A 83 15.23 11.52 6.88
CA ILE A 83 14.88 10.42 5.96
C ILE A 83 15.81 9.20 6.10
N GLU A 84 17.11 9.43 6.29
CA GLU A 84 18.11 8.37 6.49
C GLU A 84 18.03 7.69 7.85
N SER A 85 17.40 8.33 8.83
CA SER A 85 17.21 7.78 10.18
C SER A 85 15.96 6.93 10.33
N LEU A 86 15.09 6.91 9.31
CA LEU A 86 13.89 6.09 9.29
C LEU A 86 14.23 4.61 9.23
N LYS A 87 13.37 3.80 9.81
CA LYS A 87 13.48 2.34 9.83
C LYS A 87 12.24 1.71 9.20
N ILE A 88 12.41 0.50 8.68
CA ILE A 88 11.27 -0.30 8.22
C ILE A 88 10.31 -0.52 9.38
N GLY A 89 9.03 -0.23 9.14
CA GLY A 89 7.98 -0.29 10.15
C GLY A 89 7.65 1.05 10.82
N ASP A 90 8.50 2.08 10.70
CA ASP A 90 8.15 3.43 11.13
C ASP A 90 6.89 3.92 10.40
N LEU A 91 6.10 4.72 11.09
CA LEU A 91 4.87 5.27 10.56
C LEU A 91 5.12 6.68 10.05
N VAL A 92 5.02 6.88 8.73
CA VAL A 92 5.16 8.19 8.07
C VAL A 92 3.81 8.72 7.59
N ALA A 93 3.63 10.02 7.66
CA ALA A 93 2.42 10.68 7.22
C ALA A 93 2.27 10.58 5.69
N THR A 94 1.08 10.19 5.26
CA THR A 94 0.70 10.11 3.85
C THR A 94 -0.54 10.99 3.60
N PRO A 95 -0.65 11.61 2.44
CA PRO A 95 -1.83 12.40 2.13
C PRO A 95 -3.06 11.49 2.02
N TYR A 96 -4.16 11.87 2.65
CA TYR A 96 -5.48 11.21 2.62
C TYR A 96 -5.59 9.83 3.30
N GLU A 97 -4.47 9.17 3.65
CA GLU A 97 -4.46 7.79 4.18
C GLU A 97 -3.90 7.71 5.61
N GLY A 98 -3.61 8.85 6.24
CA GLY A 98 -3.04 8.91 7.59
C GLY A 98 -1.58 8.43 7.64
N PHE A 99 -1.20 7.80 8.74
CA PHE A 99 0.15 7.30 8.91
C PHE A 99 0.30 5.88 8.36
N GLN A 100 1.24 5.68 7.44
CA GLN A 100 1.52 4.42 6.77
C GLN A 100 2.94 3.93 7.08
N LYS A 101 3.14 2.61 7.05
CA LYS A 101 4.43 2.02 7.38
C LYS A 101 5.46 2.26 6.29
N VAL A 102 6.68 2.55 6.70
CA VAL A 102 7.87 2.48 5.83
C VAL A 102 8.13 1.00 5.53
N LYS A 103 8.19 0.66 4.26
CA LYS A 103 8.46 -0.70 3.76
C LYS A 103 9.93 -0.92 3.41
N GLY A 104 10.69 0.15 3.21
CA GLY A 104 12.11 0.10 2.91
C GLY A 104 12.75 1.47 3.01
N VAL A 105 14.02 1.49 3.35
CA VAL A 105 14.90 2.67 3.38
C VAL A 105 16.12 2.32 2.54
N TYR A 106 16.44 3.14 1.56
CA TYR A 106 17.44 2.83 0.54
C TYR A 106 18.40 3.99 0.40
N PRO A 107 19.57 3.97 1.07
CA PRO A 107 20.66 4.92 0.82
C PRO A 107 21.12 4.83 -0.64
N GLN A 108 21.28 5.99 -1.30
CA GLN A 108 21.64 6.05 -2.71
C GLN A 108 23.06 6.59 -2.94
N GLY A 109 23.78 6.90 -1.86
CA GLY A 109 25.09 7.53 -1.90
C GLY A 109 25.06 8.95 -2.45
N LYS A 110 26.23 9.47 -2.84
CA LYS A 110 26.39 10.83 -3.35
C LYS A 110 25.75 10.98 -4.74
N ARG A 111 24.92 11.99 -4.89
CA ARG A 111 24.17 12.29 -6.11
C ARG A 111 24.23 13.78 -6.45
N PRO A 112 24.13 14.14 -7.75
CA PRO A 112 23.86 15.52 -8.15
C PRO A 112 22.52 16.00 -7.57
N LEU A 113 22.50 17.19 -7.01
CA LEU A 113 21.38 17.72 -6.27
C LEU A 113 20.70 18.88 -7.01
N TYR A 114 19.39 18.98 -6.80
CA TYR A 114 18.56 20.04 -7.34
C TYR A 114 17.69 20.63 -6.24
N GLU A 115 17.65 21.95 -6.14
CA GLU A 115 16.75 22.67 -5.27
C GLU A 115 15.51 23.12 -6.05
N ILE A 116 14.35 22.70 -5.57
CA ILE A 116 13.06 23.11 -6.12
C ILE A 116 12.43 24.13 -5.18
N THR A 117 12.08 25.30 -5.73
CA THR A 117 11.35 26.35 -5.02
C THR A 117 9.91 26.42 -5.50
N PHE A 118 8.97 26.41 -4.57
CA PHE A 118 7.54 26.51 -4.85
C PHE A 118 7.02 27.96 -4.76
N SER A 119 5.82 28.19 -5.29
CA SER A 119 5.22 29.52 -5.38
C SER A 119 4.90 30.19 -4.04
N ASP A 120 4.81 29.42 -2.96
CA ASP A 120 4.59 29.89 -1.59
C ASP A 120 5.89 29.99 -0.76
N GLY A 121 7.03 29.80 -1.40
CA GLY A 121 8.35 29.97 -0.81
C GLY A 121 8.93 28.71 -0.16
N ARG A 122 8.21 27.57 -0.15
CA ARG A 122 8.78 26.29 0.28
C ARG A 122 9.90 25.84 -0.64
N THR A 123 10.89 25.11 -0.10
CA THR A 123 11.98 24.52 -0.88
C THR A 123 12.24 23.08 -0.46
N ILE A 124 12.75 22.27 -1.39
CA ILE A 124 13.21 20.92 -1.14
C ILE A 124 14.40 20.60 -2.03
N ILE A 125 15.34 19.79 -1.51
CA ILE A 125 16.51 19.33 -2.24
C ILE A 125 16.36 17.83 -2.49
N CYS A 126 16.55 17.44 -3.75
CA CYS A 126 16.41 16.04 -4.19
C CYS A 126 17.42 15.74 -5.30
N ASP A 127 17.56 14.46 -5.62
CA ASP A 127 18.35 14.04 -6.78
C ASP A 127 17.64 14.29 -8.11
N GLU A 128 18.35 14.17 -9.20
CA GLU A 128 17.82 14.33 -10.56
C GLU A 128 16.68 13.37 -10.89
N ASN A 129 16.66 12.17 -10.28
CA ASN A 129 15.72 11.09 -10.56
C ASN A 129 14.49 11.14 -9.67
N HIS A 130 14.45 12.02 -8.67
CA HIS A 130 13.33 12.13 -7.76
C HIS A 130 12.05 12.49 -8.50
N LEU A 131 10.93 11.83 -8.16
CA LEU A 131 9.67 11.97 -8.88
C LEU A 131 8.67 12.84 -8.14
N TRP A 132 7.97 13.60 -8.96
CA TRP A 132 6.92 14.52 -8.56
C TRP A 132 5.60 14.15 -9.20
N GLN A 133 4.57 14.06 -8.40
CA GLN A 133 3.22 13.96 -8.92
C GLN A 133 2.71 15.37 -9.23
N ILE A 134 2.70 15.71 -10.52
CA ILE A 134 2.36 17.06 -10.96
C ILE A 134 1.00 17.11 -11.66
N ARG A 135 0.43 18.31 -11.66
CA ARG A 135 -0.71 18.68 -12.48
C ARG A 135 -0.33 19.83 -13.40
N THR A 136 -0.68 19.71 -14.68
CA THR A 136 -0.61 20.82 -15.61
C THR A 136 -1.89 21.65 -15.53
N LYS A 137 -1.87 22.90 -16.03
CA LYS A 137 -3.06 23.75 -16.04
C LYS A 137 -4.27 23.10 -16.74
N ARG A 138 -4.06 22.35 -17.81
CA ARG A 138 -5.11 21.58 -18.51
C ARG A 138 -5.70 20.47 -17.63
N MET A 139 -4.87 19.77 -16.86
CA MET A 139 -5.32 18.77 -15.90
C MET A 139 -6.12 19.40 -14.77
N LEU A 140 -5.69 20.55 -14.24
CA LEU A 140 -6.43 21.30 -13.23
C LEU A 140 -7.80 21.75 -13.72
N GLN A 141 -7.92 22.20 -14.97
CA GLN A 141 -9.19 22.58 -15.56
C GLN A 141 -10.16 21.40 -15.69
N ASN A 142 -9.65 20.21 -16.00
CA ASN A 142 -10.47 18.99 -16.12
C ASN A 142 -10.86 18.41 -14.76
N TYR A 143 -9.98 18.53 -13.76
CA TYR A 143 -10.20 18.05 -12.39
C TYR A 143 -11.46 18.67 -11.75
N HIS A 144 -11.74 19.96 -11.99
CA HIS A 144 -12.91 20.62 -11.42
C HIS A 144 -14.25 20.26 -12.07
N ARG A 145 -14.24 19.47 -13.14
CA ARG A 145 -15.46 19.00 -13.80
C ARG A 145 -15.98 17.67 -13.28
N ILE A 146 -15.17 16.91 -12.51
CA ILE A 146 -15.48 15.56 -12.08
C ILE A 146 -15.14 15.46 -10.58
N SER A 147 -16.16 15.41 -9.73
CA SER A 147 -15.99 15.23 -8.28
C SER A 147 -15.50 13.82 -7.92
N GLY A 148 -14.49 13.67 -7.06
CA GLY A 148 -14.31 12.51 -6.24
C GLY A 148 -12.96 11.81 -6.18
N ASP A 149 -11.96 12.03 -7.08
CA ASP A 149 -10.65 11.38 -6.98
C ASP A 149 -9.52 12.35 -7.27
N ASN A 150 -8.88 12.82 -6.20
CA ASN A 150 -7.86 13.88 -6.25
C ASN A 150 -6.58 13.50 -7.01
N LEU A 151 -6.31 12.21 -7.26
CA LEU A 151 -5.06 11.77 -7.88
C LEU A 151 -5.21 11.31 -9.34
N ARG A 152 -6.43 11.09 -9.81
CA ARG A 152 -6.73 10.54 -11.15
C ARG A 152 -6.28 11.42 -12.31
N TYR A 153 -6.13 12.73 -12.09
CA TYR A 153 -5.70 13.71 -13.10
C TYR A 153 -4.36 14.32 -12.75
N SER A 154 -3.36 13.48 -12.52
CA SER A 154 -1.99 13.89 -12.30
C SER A 154 -1.05 13.08 -13.19
N LYS A 155 0.15 13.59 -13.40
CA LYS A 155 1.23 12.95 -14.14
C LYS A 155 2.47 12.88 -13.23
N THR A 156 3.20 11.81 -13.31
CA THR A 156 4.49 11.69 -12.64
C THR A 156 5.60 12.20 -13.55
N ILE A 157 6.49 13.04 -13.02
CA ILE A 157 7.61 13.65 -13.77
C ILE A 157 8.84 13.71 -12.85
N SER A 158 10.04 13.60 -13.40
CA SER A 158 11.27 13.65 -12.60
C SER A 158 11.77 15.09 -12.40
N THR A 159 12.69 15.26 -11.46
CA THR A 159 13.35 16.55 -11.20
C THR A 159 14.10 17.04 -12.43
N LEU A 160 14.80 16.14 -13.12
CA LEU A 160 15.59 16.55 -14.29
C LEU A 160 14.69 16.97 -15.47
N GLU A 161 13.54 16.27 -15.70
CA GLU A 161 12.55 16.72 -16.69
C GLU A 161 12.00 18.11 -16.40
N LEU A 162 11.75 18.37 -15.12
CA LEU A 162 11.33 19.69 -14.68
C LEU A 162 12.44 20.70 -14.87
N PHE A 163 13.70 20.32 -14.63
CA PHE A 163 14.86 21.18 -14.83
C PHE A 163 15.12 21.47 -16.32
N ASN A 164 15.03 20.48 -17.18
CA ASN A 164 15.19 20.66 -18.63
C ASN A 164 14.05 21.49 -19.25
N ASP A 165 12.88 21.56 -18.59
CA ASP A 165 11.78 22.44 -18.99
C ASP A 165 11.73 23.74 -18.13
N SER A 166 12.83 24.07 -17.46
CA SER A 166 12.89 25.22 -16.52
C SER A 166 12.57 26.57 -17.18
N ASP A 167 12.92 26.76 -18.44
CA ASP A 167 12.62 27.97 -19.23
C ASP A 167 11.09 28.12 -19.46
N ASN A 168 10.32 27.06 -19.36
CA ASN A 168 8.91 27.03 -19.60
C ASN A 168 8.06 26.89 -18.32
N LEU A 169 8.65 26.97 -17.12
CA LEU A 169 7.90 26.89 -15.86
C LEU A 169 6.87 28.00 -15.71
N TYR A 170 7.14 29.16 -16.27
CA TYR A 170 6.22 30.29 -16.31
C TYR A 170 5.95 30.73 -17.76
N ILE A 171 4.71 30.68 -18.18
CA ILE A 171 4.28 31.06 -19.54
C ILE A 171 3.52 32.39 -19.44
N ASN A 172 4.00 33.42 -20.16
CA ASN A 172 3.34 34.70 -20.20
C ASN A 172 1.85 34.59 -20.56
N LYS A 173 0.99 35.32 -19.84
CA LYS A 173 -0.50 35.29 -19.91
C LYS A 173 -1.15 33.98 -19.42
N ILE A 174 -0.38 32.91 -19.18
CA ILE A 174 -0.91 31.63 -18.72
C ILE A 174 -0.59 31.41 -17.24
N GLY A 175 0.59 31.80 -16.75
CA GLY A 175 1.10 31.59 -15.39
C GLY A 175 1.94 30.32 -15.30
N TYR A 176 2.14 29.80 -14.08
CA TYR A 176 2.95 28.63 -13.82
C TYR A 176 2.36 27.36 -14.48
N ARG A 177 3.24 26.52 -15.01
CA ARG A 177 2.89 25.34 -15.80
C ARG A 177 2.63 24.08 -14.97
N TYR A 178 3.42 23.86 -13.92
CA TYR A 178 3.41 22.66 -13.10
C TYR A 178 3.02 22.98 -11.66
N ALA A 179 2.16 22.17 -11.10
CA ALA A 179 1.71 22.26 -9.72
C ALA A 179 1.80 20.88 -9.04
N ILE A 180 2.06 20.86 -7.73
CA ILE A 180 1.93 19.67 -6.89
C ILE A 180 0.73 19.82 -5.94
N PRO A 181 0.04 18.73 -5.56
CA PRO A 181 -1.07 18.81 -4.63
C PRO A 181 -0.63 19.17 -3.22
N VAL A 182 -1.51 19.83 -2.48
CA VAL A 182 -1.46 19.93 -1.01
C VAL A 182 -2.61 19.15 -0.43
N ALA A 183 -2.44 18.56 0.76
CA ALA A 183 -3.44 17.72 1.39
C ALA A 183 -3.38 17.85 2.93
N PRO A 184 -4.53 17.69 3.63
CA PRO A 184 -4.54 17.61 5.07
C PRO A 184 -3.88 16.31 5.55
N ILE A 185 -3.22 16.38 6.71
CA ILE A 185 -2.64 15.22 7.40
C ILE A 185 -3.64 14.74 8.43
N ILE A 186 -3.98 13.45 8.40
CA ILE A 186 -4.89 12.84 9.35
C ILE A 186 -4.14 12.63 10.68
N GLY A 187 -4.60 13.31 11.73
CA GLY A 187 -4.15 13.13 13.12
C GLY A 187 -5.19 12.39 13.96
N ASN A 188 -4.78 11.91 15.11
CA ASN A 188 -5.68 11.23 16.05
C ASN A 188 -6.45 12.24 16.90
N HIS A 189 -7.68 11.88 17.26
CA HIS A 189 -8.44 12.67 18.24
C HIS A 189 -7.76 12.59 19.60
N LYS A 190 -7.56 13.75 20.26
CA LYS A 190 -6.96 13.87 21.61
C LYS A 190 -7.97 14.49 22.56
N SER A 191 -7.88 14.14 23.84
CA SER A 191 -8.65 14.81 24.90
C SER A 191 -7.85 16.01 25.41
N PHE A 192 -8.48 17.18 25.50
CA PHE A 192 -7.85 18.41 25.95
C PHE A 192 -8.61 19.04 27.11
N ASN A 193 -7.89 19.49 28.12
CA ASN A 193 -8.46 20.26 29.21
C ASN A 193 -8.79 21.71 28.78
N ILE A 194 -8.07 22.26 27.83
CA ILE A 194 -8.41 23.52 27.17
C ILE A 194 -9.00 23.18 25.79
N PRO A 195 -10.29 23.46 25.54
CA PRO A 195 -10.84 23.23 24.20
C PRO A 195 -10.03 23.93 23.12
N PRO A 196 -9.75 23.32 21.96
CA PRO A 196 -8.88 23.91 20.93
C PRO A 196 -9.28 25.32 20.49
N TYR A 197 -10.58 25.58 20.32
CA TYR A 197 -11.06 26.91 20.00
C TYR A 197 -10.71 27.95 21.06
N VAL A 198 -10.90 27.59 22.35
CA VAL A 198 -10.59 28.46 23.51
C VAL A 198 -9.10 28.76 23.56
N LEU A 199 -8.24 27.76 23.35
CA LEU A 199 -6.80 27.98 23.26
C LEU A 199 -6.45 28.97 22.15
N GLY A 200 -7.09 28.83 20.97
CA GLY A 200 -6.89 29.75 19.84
C GLY A 200 -7.23 31.21 20.20
N ILE A 201 -8.37 31.44 20.86
CA ILE A 201 -8.76 32.78 21.36
C ILE A 201 -7.76 33.30 22.39
N LEU A 202 -7.32 32.47 23.34
CA LEU A 202 -6.35 32.85 24.37
C LEU A 202 -4.98 33.22 23.80
N LEU A 203 -4.55 32.55 22.76
CA LEU A 203 -3.28 32.83 22.08
C LEU A 203 -3.34 34.15 21.29
N GLY A 204 -4.50 34.54 20.74
CA GLY A 204 -4.70 35.85 20.14
C GLY A 204 -5.01 36.91 21.23
N ASP A 205 -6.26 37.01 21.63
CA ASP A 205 -6.82 38.07 22.46
C ASP A 205 -6.73 37.84 24.00
N GLY A 206 -6.16 36.69 24.45
CA GLY A 206 -6.05 36.38 25.86
C GLY A 206 -4.95 37.16 26.56
N CYS A 207 -5.28 37.69 27.78
CA CYS A 207 -4.31 38.26 28.71
C CYS A 207 -3.62 37.18 29.54
N LEU A 208 -2.45 36.72 29.07
CA LEU A 208 -1.72 35.56 29.65
C LEU A 208 -0.52 35.97 30.52
N THR A 209 -0.47 37.23 31.02
CA THR A 209 0.66 37.68 31.82
C THR A 209 0.46 37.34 33.31
N THR A 210 1.55 37.05 34.05
CA THR A 210 1.55 36.62 35.45
C THR A 210 0.92 37.61 36.44
N GLN A 211 0.75 38.87 36.06
CA GLN A 211 0.10 39.87 36.92
C GLN A 211 -1.39 39.58 37.16
N TYR A 212 -2.05 38.88 36.26
CA TYR A 212 -3.48 38.54 36.32
C TYR A 212 -3.75 37.11 36.88
N VAL A 213 -2.72 36.26 36.98
CA VAL A 213 -2.83 34.86 37.39
C VAL A 213 -3.02 34.63 38.89
N ASN A 214 -2.98 35.68 39.70
CA ASN A 214 -3.28 35.59 41.15
C ASN A 214 -4.77 35.28 41.45
N TYR A 215 -5.64 35.33 40.46
CA TYR A 215 -7.03 34.90 40.50
C TYR A 215 -7.19 33.55 39.75
N ARG A 216 -7.02 32.44 40.50
CA ARG A 216 -7.04 31.07 39.95
C ARG A 216 -8.29 30.72 39.12
N ASN A 217 -9.40 31.41 39.37
CA ASN A 217 -10.71 31.13 38.82
C ASN A 217 -11.15 32.16 37.76
N GLN A 218 -10.22 32.83 37.12
CA GLN A 218 -10.53 33.85 36.07
C GLN A 218 -9.66 33.71 34.83
N ILE A 219 -10.31 33.86 33.65
CA ILE A 219 -9.67 33.98 32.35
C ILE A 219 -10.12 35.32 31.76
N GLU A 220 -9.19 36.08 31.20
CA GLU A 220 -9.45 37.38 30.63
C GLU A 220 -9.16 37.41 29.14
N ILE A 221 -10.12 37.87 28.33
CA ILE A 221 -10.03 37.97 26.86
C ILE A 221 -10.44 39.40 26.45
N SER A 222 -9.68 40.01 25.57
CA SER A 222 -10.00 41.31 24.97
C SER A 222 -10.86 41.12 23.73
N SER A 223 -12.18 41.25 23.84
CA SER A 223 -13.09 41.13 22.70
C SER A 223 -14.34 41.93 22.90
N ASP A 224 -14.90 42.48 21.80
CA ASP A 224 -16.21 43.15 21.72
C ASP A 224 -17.28 42.31 20.98
N GLU A 225 -16.94 41.07 20.56
CA GLU A 225 -17.81 40.19 19.79
C GLU A 225 -18.57 39.18 20.69
N GLU A 226 -19.87 39.47 20.92
CA GLU A 226 -20.73 38.69 21.80
C GLU A 226 -20.81 37.18 21.42
N ASP A 227 -20.82 36.85 20.15
CA ASP A 227 -20.91 35.49 19.67
C ASP A 227 -19.63 34.66 19.99
N ILE A 228 -18.44 35.27 19.98
CA ILE A 228 -17.19 34.64 20.44
C ILE A 228 -17.30 34.34 21.94
N ILE A 229 -17.78 35.32 22.73
CA ILE A 229 -17.90 35.21 24.19
C ILE A 229 -18.83 34.08 24.56
N ILE A 230 -20.01 34.02 23.95
CA ILE A 230 -21.00 32.95 24.16
C ILE A 230 -20.39 31.58 23.78
N LYS A 231 -19.64 31.49 22.67
CA LYS A 231 -18.99 30.24 22.27
C LYS A 231 -17.91 29.80 23.28
N VAL A 232 -17.10 30.73 23.77
CA VAL A 232 -16.06 30.45 24.80
C VAL A 232 -16.72 30.00 26.09
N ALA A 233 -17.74 30.72 26.59
CA ALA A 233 -18.46 30.38 27.84
C ALA A 233 -19.04 28.95 27.74
N LYS A 234 -19.69 28.63 26.62
CA LYS A 234 -20.24 27.29 26.37
C LYS A 234 -19.18 26.18 26.36
N LEU A 235 -18.00 26.43 25.82
CA LEU A 235 -16.90 25.46 25.75
C LEU A 235 -16.17 25.33 27.09
N LEU A 236 -16.38 26.27 28.01
CA LEU A 236 -15.89 26.25 29.40
C LEU A 236 -17.01 25.83 30.38
N ASP A 237 -17.79 24.81 30.05
CA ASP A 237 -18.88 24.25 30.85
C ASP A 237 -19.92 25.28 31.29
N ASN A 238 -20.24 26.23 30.38
CA ASN A 238 -21.13 27.38 30.63
C ASN A 238 -20.65 28.33 31.73
N ALA A 239 -19.34 28.61 31.75
CA ALA A 239 -18.74 29.55 32.68
C ALA A 239 -19.46 30.93 32.65
N ASP A 240 -19.68 31.49 33.82
CA ASP A 240 -20.21 32.85 33.96
C ASP A 240 -19.17 33.87 33.43
N TYR A 241 -19.64 34.94 32.84
CA TYR A 241 -18.75 36.01 32.35
C TYR A 241 -19.30 37.39 32.70
N ARG A 242 -18.38 38.37 32.84
CA ARG A 242 -18.67 39.76 33.05
C ARG A 242 -17.84 40.67 32.17
N TRP A 243 -18.41 41.80 31.78
CA TRP A 243 -17.71 42.82 31.06
C TRP A 243 -16.93 43.71 32.05
N HIS A 244 -15.69 44.02 31.68
CA HIS A 244 -14.85 44.99 32.30
C HIS A 244 -14.38 46.01 31.24
N SER A 245 -14.90 47.25 31.29
CA SER A 245 -14.56 48.30 30.32
C SER A 245 -13.79 49.40 31.00
N ASP A 246 -12.69 49.81 30.44
CA ASP A 246 -11.98 51.06 30.76
C ASP A 246 -11.98 51.94 29.50
N LYS A 247 -11.48 53.22 29.63
CA LYS A 247 -11.55 54.25 28.56
C LYS A 247 -10.97 53.83 27.22
N ASN A 248 -10.10 52.82 27.18
CA ASN A 248 -9.34 52.41 25.99
C ASN A 248 -9.51 50.93 25.61
N TYR A 249 -10.18 50.07 26.41
CA TYR A 249 -10.34 48.65 26.08
C TYR A 249 -11.55 48.05 26.81
N THR A 250 -12.09 46.99 26.23
CA THR A 250 -13.12 46.16 26.80
C THR A 250 -12.57 44.72 26.96
N ASN A 251 -12.56 44.25 28.17
CA ASN A 251 -12.15 42.87 28.51
C ASN A 251 -13.34 42.08 29.04
N ILE A 252 -13.34 40.79 28.77
CA ILE A 252 -14.30 39.84 29.27
C ILE A 252 -13.58 38.93 30.28
N ILE A 253 -14.12 38.85 31.46
CA ILE A 253 -13.60 38.01 32.53
C ILE A 253 -14.56 36.84 32.73
N PHE A 254 -14.06 35.63 32.49
CA PHE A 254 -14.77 34.36 32.74
C PHE A 254 -14.45 33.89 34.14
N ASN A 255 -15.49 33.49 34.87
CA ASN A 255 -15.43 33.00 36.25
C ASN A 255 -16.04 31.59 36.30
N GLY A 256 -15.73 30.81 37.34
CA GLY A 256 -16.22 29.45 37.53
C GLY A 256 -15.08 28.42 37.56
N ASP A 257 -15.34 27.21 37.12
CA ASP A 257 -14.37 26.12 37.14
C ASP A 257 -13.29 26.21 36.01
N VAL A 258 -12.71 27.44 35.88
CA VAL A 258 -11.63 27.69 34.89
C VAL A 258 -10.22 27.45 35.47
N GLU A 259 -10.13 26.96 36.73
CA GLU A 259 -8.86 26.66 37.40
C GLU A 259 -8.05 25.64 36.62
N ILE A 260 -8.70 24.60 36.08
CA ILE A 260 -8.09 23.56 35.25
C ILE A 260 -7.42 24.17 34.00
N VAL A 261 -8.07 25.18 33.38
CA VAL A 261 -7.51 25.88 32.23
C VAL A 261 -6.26 26.68 32.62
N ASN A 262 -6.31 27.41 33.76
CA ASN A 262 -5.18 28.19 34.22
C ASN A 262 -3.99 27.32 34.64
N ASP A 263 -4.25 26.21 35.34
CA ASP A 263 -3.19 25.27 35.68
C ASP A 263 -2.57 24.63 34.42
N LYS A 264 -3.37 24.32 33.41
CA LYS A 264 -2.86 23.77 32.16
C LYS A 264 -2.07 24.82 31.37
N LEU A 265 -2.45 26.10 31.41
CA LEU A 265 -1.65 27.18 30.81
C LEU A 265 -0.29 27.33 31.49
N LYS A 266 -0.21 27.09 32.84
CA LYS A 266 1.07 27.04 33.57
C LYS A 266 1.91 25.84 33.13
N ASP A 267 1.31 24.64 33.07
CA ASP A 267 1.99 23.43 32.59
C ASP A 267 2.61 23.63 31.20
N TYR A 268 1.91 24.31 30.32
CA TYR A 268 2.40 24.68 29.00
C TYR A 268 3.37 25.88 28.98
N ASN A 269 3.65 26.54 30.13
CA ASN A 269 4.42 27.78 30.18
C ASN A 269 3.85 28.90 29.26
N LEU A 270 2.52 28.92 29.10
CA LEU A 270 1.83 29.90 28.24
C LEU A 270 1.43 31.18 29.03
N LEU A 271 1.72 31.27 30.32
CA LEU A 271 1.58 32.50 31.09
C LEU A 271 2.75 33.43 30.76
N CYS A 272 2.74 33.98 29.56
CA CYS A 272 3.86 34.71 28.96
C CYS A 272 3.38 35.95 28.20
N LYS A 273 4.34 36.76 27.75
CA LYS A 273 4.06 37.93 26.90
C LYS A 273 3.71 37.47 25.46
N SER A 274 3.06 38.35 24.71
CA SER A 274 2.65 38.05 23.32
C SER A 274 3.80 37.62 22.40
N ILE A 275 5.04 38.07 22.66
CA ILE A 275 6.23 37.70 21.87
C ILE A 275 6.66 36.25 22.12
N ASP A 276 6.29 35.67 23.25
CA ASP A 276 6.70 34.34 23.70
C ASP A 276 5.60 33.28 23.52
N LYS A 277 4.41 33.70 23.04
CA LYS A 277 3.28 32.79 22.78
C LYS A 277 3.63 31.75 21.73
N TYR A 278 3.10 30.49 21.88
CA TYR A 278 3.29 29.37 20.97
C TYR A 278 2.10 28.40 21.07
N ILE A 279 1.97 27.48 20.11
CA ILE A 279 0.95 26.43 20.14
C ILE A 279 1.58 25.14 20.67
N PRO A 280 1.06 24.52 21.77
CA PRO A 280 1.58 23.25 22.26
C PRO A 280 1.50 22.15 21.19
N THR A 281 2.56 21.37 21.05
CA THR A 281 2.72 20.36 19.98
C THR A 281 1.56 19.37 19.92
N GLU A 282 0.99 19.00 21.06
CA GLU A 282 -0.14 18.05 21.09
C GLU A 282 -1.39 18.57 20.36
N TYR A 283 -1.61 19.89 20.31
CA TYR A 283 -2.69 20.49 19.53
C TYR A 283 -2.38 20.47 18.02
N LEU A 284 -1.12 20.68 17.64
CA LEU A 284 -0.68 20.62 16.25
C LEU A 284 -0.80 19.21 15.64
N GLU A 285 -0.71 18.17 16.46
CA GLU A 285 -0.78 16.76 16.07
C GLU A 285 -2.17 16.13 16.28
N SER A 286 -3.17 16.91 16.70
CA SER A 286 -4.52 16.42 16.95
C SER A 286 -5.31 16.16 15.65
N SER A 287 -6.57 15.72 15.78
CA SER A 287 -7.43 15.45 14.62
C SER A 287 -7.65 16.71 13.76
N ILE A 288 -8.06 16.50 12.51
CA ILE A 288 -8.33 17.61 11.57
C ILE A 288 -9.34 18.58 12.18
N GLU A 289 -10.41 18.08 12.77
CA GLU A 289 -11.49 18.86 13.37
C GLU A 289 -10.98 19.72 14.54
N GLN A 290 -10.14 19.13 15.38
CA GLN A 290 -9.56 19.84 16.55
C GLN A 290 -8.59 20.93 16.10
N ARG A 291 -7.77 20.67 15.09
CA ARG A 291 -6.88 21.69 14.50
C ARG A 291 -7.66 22.80 13.77
N GLN A 292 -8.78 22.45 13.13
CA GLN A 292 -9.67 23.45 12.54
C GLN A 292 -10.33 24.34 13.61
N GLU A 293 -10.76 23.78 14.74
CA GLU A 293 -11.31 24.59 15.83
C GLU A 293 -10.24 25.49 16.48
N LEU A 294 -9.01 25.00 16.66
CA LEU A 294 -7.89 25.83 17.11
C LEU A 294 -7.63 27.01 16.13
N LEU A 295 -7.60 26.71 14.84
CA LEU A 295 -7.41 27.73 13.80
C LEU A 295 -8.54 28.76 13.80
N LYS A 296 -9.79 28.31 13.95
CA LYS A 296 -10.93 29.24 14.05
C LYS A 296 -10.79 30.19 15.23
N GLY A 297 -10.35 29.70 16.39
CA GLY A 297 -10.08 30.55 17.54
C GLY A 297 -9.03 31.64 17.27
N LEU A 298 -7.91 31.24 16.66
CA LEU A 298 -6.84 32.17 16.26
C LEU A 298 -7.32 33.19 15.20
N MET A 299 -8.15 32.75 14.26
CA MET A 299 -8.66 33.61 13.20
C MET A 299 -9.80 34.51 13.66
N ASP A 300 -10.58 34.12 14.68
CA ASP A 300 -11.63 34.93 15.26
C ASP A 300 -11.05 36.03 16.16
N SER A 301 -9.83 35.83 16.73
CA SER A 301 -9.09 36.86 17.50
C SER A 301 -8.29 37.80 16.54
N ASP A 302 -7.10 37.38 16.14
CA ASP A 302 -6.13 38.19 15.38
C ASP A 302 -6.24 38.03 13.84
N GLY A 303 -7.28 37.35 13.35
CA GLY A 303 -7.46 37.06 11.93
C GLY A 303 -8.11 38.20 11.14
N CYS A 304 -7.87 38.26 9.85
CA CYS A 304 -8.50 39.19 8.92
C CYS A 304 -9.01 38.48 7.66
N VAL A 305 -10.21 38.82 7.25
CA VAL A 305 -10.87 38.30 6.04
C VAL A 305 -10.62 39.25 4.86
N GLY A 306 -9.96 38.72 3.82
CA GLY A 306 -9.71 39.43 2.57
C GLY A 306 -10.55 38.89 1.41
N GLN A 307 -10.44 39.53 0.25
CA GLN A 307 -11.11 39.10 -0.98
C GLN A 307 -10.49 37.84 -1.58
N LYS A 308 -11.24 37.06 -2.38
CA LYS A 308 -10.79 35.91 -3.13
C LYS A 308 -10.25 34.78 -2.23
N ASN A 309 -10.91 34.52 -1.08
CA ASN A 309 -10.50 33.50 -0.10
C ASN A 309 -9.07 33.69 0.40
N ARG A 310 -8.59 34.91 0.51
CA ARG A 310 -7.34 35.30 1.13
C ARG A 310 -7.62 35.76 2.55
N PHE A 311 -6.99 35.11 3.49
CA PHE A 311 -7.10 35.43 4.91
C PHE A 311 -5.72 35.80 5.41
N SER A 312 -5.63 36.56 6.49
CA SER A 312 -4.34 36.89 7.11
C SER A 312 -4.44 36.79 8.63
N PHE A 313 -3.34 36.41 9.24
CA PHE A 313 -3.12 36.38 10.68
C PHE A 313 -1.85 37.15 10.98
N ASN A 314 -1.81 37.90 12.07
CA ASN A 314 -0.64 38.70 12.44
C ASN A 314 -0.14 38.32 13.84
N THR A 315 1.16 38.24 14.00
CA THR A 315 1.79 37.99 15.31
C THR A 315 3.19 38.60 15.39
N ILE A 316 3.62 38.97 16.58
CA ILE A 316 5.01 39.33 16.86
C ILE A 316 5.83 38.16 17.41
N SER A 317 5.20 37.06 17.82
CA SER A 317 5.88 35.85 18.24
C SER A 317 6.41 35.10 17.02
N LYS A 318 7.72 34.85 17.03
CA LYS A 318 8.38 34.02 16.01
C LYS A 318 7.91 32.57 16.11
N GLN A 319 7.79 32.05 17.34
CA GLN A 319 7.36 30.66 17.55
C GLN A 319 5.89 30.47 17.15
N LEU A 320 5.00 31.38 17.58
CA LEU A 320 3.59 31.32 17.18
C LEU A 320 3.41 31.42 15.65
N LYS A 321 4.23 32.24 14.99
CA LYS A 321 4.27 32.31 13.53
C LYS A 321 4.65 30.94 12.92
N ASP A 322 5.69 30.25 13.42
CA ASP A 322 6.13 28.95 12.92
C ASP A 322 5.05 27.89 13.18
N ASP A 323 4.45 27.88 14.38
CA ASP A 323 3.39 26.95 14.76
C ASP A 323 2.10 27.18 13.96
N PHE A 324 1.75 28.44 13.69
CA PHE A 324 0.60 28.79 12.89
C PHE A 324 0.76 28.35 11.42
N VAL A 325 1.95 28.52 10.87
CA VAL A 325 2.30 28.01 9.53
C VAL A 325 2.22 26.49 9.50
N TYR A 326 2.75 25.81 10.53
CA TYR A 326 2.60 24.36 10.69
C TYR A 326 1.13 23.96 10.72
N LEU A 327 0.32 24.58 11.58
CA LEU A 327 -1.12 24.31 11.71
C LEU A 327 -1.83 24.41 10.37
N CYS A 328 -1.66 25.52 9.66
CA CYS A 328 -2.30 25.75 8.36
C CYS A 328 -1.84 24.75 7.29
N ARG A 329 -0.52 24.48 7.18
CA ARG A 329 0.03 23.54 6.22
C ARG A 329 -0.40 22.11 6.53
N SER A 330 -0.51 21.73 7.81
CA SER A 330 -1.01 20.43 8.23
C SER A 330 -2.48 20.19 7.91
N LEU A 331 -3.24 21.26 7.68
CA LEU A 331 -4.62 21.23 7.18
C LEU A 331 -4.71 21.31 5.65
N GLY A 332 -3.57 21.32 4.95
CA GLY A 332 -3.50 21.40 3.48
C GLY A 332 -3.69 22.81 2.92
N TYR A 333 -3.52 23.87 3.73
CA TYR A 333 -3.68 25.24 3.26
C TYR A 333 -2.38 25.83 2.74
N ILE A 334 -2.49 26.76 1.80
CA ILE A 334 -1.35 27.45 1.22
C ILE A 334 -1.07 28.69 2.06
N VAL A 335 0.20 28.83 2.49
CA VAL A 335 0.62 29.88 3.41
C VAL A 335 1.83 30.62 2.89
N THR A 336 1.80 31.95 2.91
CA THR A 336 2.95 32.83 2.66
C THR A 336 3.15 33.79 3.83
N VAL A 337 4.40 34.00 4.22
CA VAL A 337 4.78 34.85 5.36
C VAL A 337 5.51 36.08 4.88
N TYR A 338 5.14 37.23 5.40
CA TYR A 338 5.81 38.52 5.17
C TYR A 338 6.27 39.09 6.50
N GLU A 339 7.50 39.60 6.55
CA GLU A 339 8.05 40.27 7.72
C GLU A 339 7.87 41.79 7.56
N ASP A 340 7.20 42.39 8.51
CA ASP A 340 7.11 43.86 8.61
C ASP A 340 8.07 44.33 9.70
N LYS A 341 9.13 45.06 9.29
CA LYS A 341 10.22 45.52 10.13
C LYS A 341 10.11 47.06 10.44
N ARG A 342 8.96 47.64 10.21
CA ARG A 342 8.78 49.11 10.45
C ARG A 342 8.76 49.49 11.92
N ASN A 343 8.46 48.59 12.83
CA ASN A 343 8.38 48.79 14.28
C ASN A 343 9.59 48.19 15.01
N THR A 344 9.73 48.47 16.29
CA THR A 344 10.79 47.92 17.15
C THR A 344 10.80 46.40 17.19
N ASN A 345 9.62 45.76 17.09
CA ASN A 345 9.47 44.31 16.96
C ASN A 345 9.09 43.98 15.53
N ILE A 346 9.64 42.84 15.03
CA ILE A 346 9.21 42.29 13.73
C ILE A 346 7.79 41.79 13.86
N CYS A 347 6.90 42.25 13.00
CA CYS A 347 5.54 41.73 12.89
C CYS A 347 5.47 40.74 11.70
N TYR A 348 5.03 39.54 11.98
CA TYR A 348 4.84 38.48 10.97
C TYR A 348 3.40 38.53 10.46
N ASN A 349 3.26 38.82 9.16
CA ASN A 349 1.97 38.87 8.47
C ASN A 349 1.83 37.60 7.64
N ILE A 350 0.94 36.70 8.06
CA ILE A 350 0.76 35.38 7.51
C ILE A 350 -0.49 35.35 6.65
N HIS A 351 -0.31 35.18 5.35
CA HIS A 351 -1.42 35.10 4.39
C HIS A 351 -1.79 33.64 4.13
N ILE A 352 -3.07 33.33 4.24
CA ILE A 352 -3.65 31.99 4.06
C ILE A 352 -4.54 32.02 2.82
N LEU A 353 -4.39 30.97 1.99
CA LEU A 353 -5.26 30.73 0.85
C LEU A 353 -5.92 29.36 1.02
N THR A 354 -7.24 29.34 1.21
CA THR A 354 -8.06 28.11 1.36
C THR A 354 -9.47 28.36 0.87
N ASN A 355 -10.20 27.27 0.56
CA ASN A 355 -11.63 27.31 0.28
C ASN A 355 -12.49 27.05 1.53
N ASP A 356 -11.88 26.63 2.62
CA ASP A 356 -12.57 26.35 3.86
C ASP A 356 -12.89 27.63 4.63
N ILE A 357 -13.95 27.58 5.41
CA ILE A 357 -14.30 28.66 6.34
C ILE A 357 -13.48 28.43 7.62
N ILE A 358 -12.47 29.28 7.83
CA ILE A 358 -11.50 29.16 8.93
C ILE A 358 -11.78 30.13 10.09
N PHE A 359 -12.99 30.57 10.26
CA PHE A 359 -13.48 31.43 11.33
C PHE A 359 -14.94 31.10 11.63
N SER A 360 -15.42 31.50 12.80
CA SER A 360 -16.80 31.27 13.23
C SER A 360 -17.51 32.54 13.70
N SER A 361 -16.81 33.68 13.92
CA SER A 361 -17.44 34.91 14.35
C SER A 361 -18.37 35.50 13.29
N LYS A 362 -19.49 36.06 13.72
CA LYS A 362 -20.49 36.66 12.84
C LYS A 362 -19.91 37.78 12.00
N LYS A 363 -19.02 38.60 12.55
CA LYS A 363 -18.34 39.69 11.89
C LYS A 363 -17.51 39.19 10.68
N HIS A 364 -16.70 38.14 10.88
CA HIS A 364 -15.89 37.53 9.83
C HIS A 364 -16.76 36.83 8.78
N LEU A 365 -17.79 36.11 9.20
CA LEU A 365 -18.75 35.44 8.30
C LEU A 365 -19.48 36.44 7.40
N ASN A 366 -19.95 37.55 7.97
CA ASN A 366 -20.61 38.63 7.20
C ASN A 366 -19.66 39.24 6.16
N LYS A 367 -18.41 39.54 6.57
CA LYS A 367 -17.40 40.08 5.67
C LYS A 367 -17.04 39.10 4.56
N TYR A 368 -16.88 37.80 4.88
CA TYR A 368 -16.64 36.74 3.92
C TYR A 368 -17.78 36.66 2.90
N ASN A 369 -19.02 36.61 3.37
CA ASN A 369 -20.18 36.52 2.51
C ASN A 369 -20.32 37.75 1.54
N SER A 370 -19.89 38.91 1.98
CA SER A 370 -19.83 40.09 1.11
C SER A 370 -18.84 39.95 -0.06
N TYR A 371 -17.83 39.08 0.06
CA TYR A 371 -16.80 38.83 -0.95
C TYR A 371 -17.02 37.59 -1.81
N LYS A 372 -18.01 36.74 -1.47
CA LYS A 372 -18.23 35.37 -2.04
C LYS A 372 -18.38 35.36 -3.57
N SER A 373 -18.84 36.43 -4.20
CA SER A 373 -19.02 36.50 -5.66
C SER A 373 -17.70 36.48 -6.47
N LYS A 374 -16.53 36.51 -5.82
CA LYS A 374 -15.20 36.59 -6.44
C LYS A 374 -14.26 35.44 -6.04
N THR A 375 -14.79 34.29 -5.64
CA THR A 375 -13.98 33.14 -5.19
C THR A 375 -13.22 32.50 -6.34
N THR A 376 -11.95 32.21 -6.12
CA THR A 376 -11.13 31.40 -7.03
C THR A 376 -11.27 29.90 -6.67
N LYS A 377 -11.48 29.05 -7.66
CA LYS A 377 -11.76 27.61 -7.48
C LYS A 377 -10.53 26.73 -7.25
N TYR A 378 -9.30 27.28 -6.97
CA TYR A 378 -8.05 26.51 -7.14
C TYR A 378 -7.07 26.69 -5.98
N ASN A 379 -7.40 26.19 -4.78
CA ASN A 379 -6.56 26.37 -3.59
C ASN A 379 -6.04 25.04 -3.01
N ASP A 380 -5.93 23.98 -3.83
CA ASP A 380 -5.52 22.64 -3.44
C ASP A 380 -4.15 22.22 -4.02
N HIS A 381 -3.37 23.22 -4.50
CA HIS A 381 -2.08 22.94 -5.11
C HIS A 381 -1.14 24.15 -5.05
N ILE A 382 0.17 23.87 -5.05
CA ILE A 382 1.23 24.88 -5.16
C ILE A 382 2.01 24.68 -6.45
N TYR A 383 2.45 25.77 -7.04
CA TYR A 383 3.19 25.74 -8.30
C TYR A 383 4.69 25.62 -8.08
N ILE A 384 5.37 24.94 -9.01
CA ILE A 384 6.83 24.93 -9.10
C ILE A 384 7.25 26.26 -9.71
N LYS A 385 8.04 27.03 -8.95
CA LYS A 385 8.49 28.40 -9.32
C LYS A 385 9.84 28.39 -10.01
N SER A 386 10.81 27.66 -9.46
CA SER A 386 12.14 27.54 -10.03
C SER A 386 12.80 26.21 -9.61
N ILE A 387 13.73 25.76 -10.42
CA ILE A 387 14.57 24.59 -10.15
C ILE A 387 15.99 25.00 -10.46
N VAL A 388 16.91 24.74 -9.52
CA VAL A 388 18.32 25.10 -9.64
C VAL A 388 19.15 23.85 -9.38
N LYS A 389 20.04 23.53 -10.29
CA LYS A 389 21.09 22.51 -10.06
C LYS A 389 22.13 23.07 -9.11
N LEU A 390 22.42 22.30 -8.04
CA LEU A 390 23.47 22.68 -7.10
C LEU A 390 24.84 22.25 -7.61
N ASP A 391 25.88 22.93 -7.18
CA ASP A 391 27.27 22.73 -7.62
C ASP A 391 28.03 21.67 -6.80
N TYR A 392 27.30 20.94 -5.91
CA TYR A 392 27.83 19.86 -5.08
C TYR A 392 26.97 18.61 -5.10
N GLU A 393 27.59 17.49 -4.80
CA GLU A 393 26.94 16.21 -4.58
C GLU A 393 26.91 15.86 -3.09
N SER A 394 25.87 15.20 -2.61
CA SER A 394 25.77 14.73 -1.24
C SER A 394 24.99 13.43 -1.16
N ASP A 395 25.08 12.76 -0.01
CA ASP A 395 24.38 11.52 0.25
C ASP A 395 22.86 11.73 0.23
N THR A 396 22.19 10.79 -0.38
CA THR A 396 20.75 10.82 -0.57
C THR A 396 20.11 9.50 -0.17
N THR A 397 18.87 9.55 0.27
CA THR A 397 18.10 8.36 0.70
C THR A 397 16.72 8.34 0.07
N CYS A 398 16.28 7.17 -0.35
CA CYS A 398 14.93 6.88 -0.81
C CYS A 398 14.20 6.04 0.22
N ILE A 399 12.88 6.23 0.38
CA ILE A 399 12.04 5.37 1.21
C ILE A 399 10.89 4.78 0.41
N ALA A 400 10.52 3.55 0.73
CA ALA A 400 9.28 2.94 0.25
C ALA A 400 8.22 3.02 1.35
N VAL A 401 7.02 3.49 1.00
CA VAL A 401 5.90 3.67 1.92
C VAL A 401 4.75 2.74 1.54
N GLU A 402 4.07 2.17 2.54
CA GLU A 402 2.79 1.50 2.37
C GLU A 402 1.73 2.52 1.92
N GLY A 403 0.57 2.05 1.47
CA GLY A 403 -0.50 2.92 0.98
C GLY A 403 -0.65 2.89 -0.54
N ASN A 404 -1.85 3.22 -1.01
CA ASN A 404 -2.22 3.08 -2.42
C ASN A 404 -1.54 4.11 -3.32
N ASN A 405 -1.27 5.30 -2.77
CA ASN A 405 -0.77 6.45 -3.53
C ASN A 405 0.76 6.54 -3.56
N LYS A 406 1.46 5.77 -2.71
CA LYS A 406 2.93 5.81 -2.57
C LYS A 406 3.50 7.22 -2.36
N LEU A 407 2.69 8.12 -1.83
CA LEU A 407 3.05 9.49 -1.47
C LEU A 407 3.42 9.56 0.01
N PHE A 408 4.33 10.43 0.37
CA PHE A 408 4.64 10.73 1.76
C PHE A 408 4.94 12.23 1.94
N VAL A 409 4.92 12.66 3.20
CA VAL A 409 5.02 14.06 3.58
C VAL A 409 6.42 14.36 4.11
N THR A 410 7.09 15.30 3.45
CA THR A 410 8.41 15.78 3.83
C THR A 410 8.35 17.16 4.47
N LYS A 411 9.51 17.73 4.77
CA LYS A 411 9.67 19.09 5.30
C LYS A 411 8.64 20.06 4.71
N ASP A 412 8.10 20.90 5.58
CA ASP A 412 7.13 21.94 5.19
C ASP A 412 5.84 21.40 4.53
N PHE A 413 5.49 20.13 4.79
CA PHE A 413 4.31 19.47 4.20
C PHE A 413 4.35 19.40 2.67
N ILE A 414 5.54 19.22 2.10
CA ILE A 414 5.71 18.93 0.68
C ILE A 414 5.40 17.45 0.45
N ILE A 415 4.49 17.18 -0.47
CA ILE A 415 4.09 15.83 -0.85
C ILE A 415 4.98 15.35 -1.99
N THR A 416 5.59 14.18 -1.82
CA THR A 416 6.47 13.58 -2.81
C THR A 416 6.18 12.10 -3.01
N HIS A 417 6.78 11.48 -4.02
CA HIS A 417 6.39 10.17 -4.53
C HIS A 417 7.54 9.16 -4.49
N ASN A 418 7.20 7.89 -4.20
CA ASN A 418 8.06 6.74 -4.44
C ASN A 418 7.54 5.98 -5.68
N THR A 419 8.40 5.63 -6.66
CA THR A 419 7.93 5.09 -7.94
C THR A 419 8.64 3.81 -8.37
N TYR A 420 7.87 2.97 -9.08
CA TYR A 420 8.21 1.72 -9.72
C TYR A 420 8.39 1.93 -11.23
N ILE A 421 9.41 1.30 -11.86
CA ILE A 421 9.77 1.49 -13.27
C ILE A 421 8.61 1.16 -14.24
N LEU A 422 7.85 0.13 -13.91
CA LEU A 422 6.67 -0.26 -14.71
C LEU A 422 5.64 0.87 -14.73
N ARG A 423 5.39 1.52 -13.59
CA ARG A 423 4.47 2.66 -13.53
C ARG A 423 4.98 3.83 -14.38
N TYR A 424 6.28 4.13 -14.32
CA TYR A 424 6.87 5.15 -15.19
C TYR A 424 6.60 4.87 -16.67
N PHE A 425 6.83 3.62 -17.12
CA PHE A 425 6.55 3.19 -18.48
C PHE A 425 5.07 3.37 -18.85
N LEU A 426 4.16 2.92 -17.99
CA LEU A 426 2.72 2.99 -18.21
C LEU A 426 2.18 4.43 -18.26
N ASP A 427 2.70 5.30 -17.39
CA ASP A 427 2.23 6.69 -17.28
C ASP A 427 2.80 7.61 -18.37
N ASN A 428 4.02 7.33 -18.85
CA ASN A 428 4.75 8.24 -19.75
C ASN A 428 4.88 7.75 -21.19
N ILE A 429 4.94 6.44 -21.41
CA ILE A 429 5.16 5.86 -22.75
C ILE A 429 3.86 5.30 -23.32
N VAL A 430 3.04 4.64 -22.49
CA VAL A 430 1.82 3.99 -22.96
C VAL A 430 0.71 5.04 -23.16
N ASN A 431 0.40 5.30 -24.43
CA ASN A 431 -0.58 6.31 -24.84
C ASN A 431 -1.95 5.73 -25.24
N LYS A 432 -2.15 4.43 -25.05
CA LYS A 432 -3.38 3.70 -25.40
C LYS A 432 -3.97 2.98 -24.20
N SER A 433 -5.15 2.36 -24.36
CA SER A 433 -5.80 1.60 -23.31
C SER A 433 -4.96 0.40 -22.88
N TYR A 434 -4.78 0.23 -21.56
CA TYR A 434 -4.10 -0.94 -21.01
C TYR A 434 -4.82 -1.49 -19.78
N THR A 435 -4.50 -2.73 -19.40
CA THR A 435 -4.87 -3.34 -18.13
C THR A 435 -3.68 -4.04 -17.51
N VAL A 436 -3.72 -4.22 -16.20
CA VAL A 436 -2.75 -4.97 -15.43
C VAL A 436 -3.37 -6.26 -14.92
N THR A 437 -2.62 -7.34 -14.94
CA THR A 437 -3.09 -8.68 -14.58
C THR A 437 -2.02 -9.47 -13.85
N ALA A 438 -2.44 -10.46 -13.07
CA ALA A 438 -1.56 -11.43 -12.45
C ALA A 438 -2.24 -12.82 -12.38
N PRO A 439 -1.48 -13.91 -12.23
CA PRO A 439 -2.04 -15.25 -12.09
C PRO A 439 -2.89 -15.42 -10.84
N THR A 440 -2.52 -14.75 -9.74
CA THR A 440 -3.20 -14.86 -8.43
C THR A 440 -3.78 -13.51 -7.99
N HIS A 441 -4.81 -13.54 -7.14
CA HIS A 441 -5.38 -12.33 -6.54
C HIS A 441 -4.36 -11.58 -5.68
N LYS A 442 -3.53 -12.30 -4.92
CA LYS A 442 -2.49 -11.70 -4.06
C LYS A 442 -1.46 -10.92 -4.88
N ALA A 443 -0.93 -11.49 -5.96
CA ALA A 443 -0.01 -10.81 -6.87
C ALA A 443 -0.68 -9.62 -7.58
N LEU A 444 -1.94 -9.79 -8.02
CA LEU A 444 -2.70 -8.71 -8.63
C LEU A 444 -2.84 -7.49 -7.71
N ARG A 445 -3.18 -7.69 -6.45
CA ARG A 445 -3.32 -6.60 -5.47
C ARG A 445 -2.01 -5.85 -5.26
N VAL A 446 -0.88 -6.57 -5.19
CA VAL A 446 0.45 -5.95 -5.12
C VAL A 446 0.70 -5.09 -6.35
N LEU A 447 0.42 -5.62 -7.53
CA LEU A 447 0.58 -4.91 -8.80
C LEU A 447 -0.34 -3.68 -8.90
N GLU A 448 -1.63 -3.81 -8.54
CA GLU A 448 -2.59 -2.69 -8.48
C GLU A 448 -2.09 -1.56 -7.57
N SER A 449 -1.58 -1.93 -6.40
CA SER A 449 -1.00 -1.00 -5.43
C SER A 449 0.25 -0.29 -6.00
N GLN A 450 1.07 -0.98 -6.79
CA GLN A 450 2.29 -0.41 -7.39
C GLN A 450 1.98 0.49 -8.59
N VAL A 451 1.03 0.08 -9.43
CA VAL A 451 0.65 0.81 -10.64
C VAL A 451 -0.38 1.91 -10.35
N GLY A 452 -1.13 1.80 -9.23
CA GLY A 452 -2.20 2.74 -8.87
C GLY A 452 -3.45 2.59 -9.74
N ARG A 453 -3.68 1.40 -10.30
CA ARG A 453 -4.83 1.12 -11.18
C ARG A 453 -5.41 -0.25 -10.90
N LYS A 454 -6.73 -0.35 -10.87
CA LYS A 454 -7.44 -1.62 -10.76
C LYS A 454 -7.21 -2.49 -11.99
N GLY A 455 -6.98 -3.76 -11.77
CA GLY A 455 -6.78 -4.79 -12.78
C GLY A 455 -7.76 -5.95 -12.63
N MET A 456 -7.37 -7.10 -13.14
CA MET A 456 -8.14 -8.35 -13.00
C MET A 456 -7.17 -9.53 -13.08
N THR A 457 -7.57 -10.70 -12.54
CA THR A 457 -6.74 -11.90 -12.70
C THR A 457 -6.67 -12.30 -14.17
N LEU A 458 -5.58 -12.99 -14.52
CA LEU A 458 -5.37 -13.46 -15.90
C LEU A 458 -6.51 -14.38 -16.36
N HIS A 459 -7.03 -15.25 -15.49
CA HIS A 459 -8.20 -16.07 -15.76
C HIS A 459 -9.45 -15.22 -16.05
N SER A 460 -9.70 -14.19 -15.26
CA SER A 460 -10.82 -13.25 -15.47
C SER A 460 -10.69 -12.47 -16.78
N LEU A 461 -9.48 -12.07 -17.18
CA LEU A 461 -9.21 -11.41 -18.47
C LEU A 461 -9.66 -12.28 -19.64
N HIS A 462 -9.39 -13.57 -19.54
CA HIS A 462 -9.72 -14.53 -20.59
C HIS A 462 -11.14 -15.11 -20.47
N GLY A 463 -11.92 -14.72 -19.44
CA GLY A 463 -13.25 -15.27 -19.19
C GLY A 463 -13.22 -16.75 -18.79
N LEU A 464 -12.08 -17.21 -18.30
CA LEU A 464 -11.89 -18.60 -17.87
C LEU A 464 -12.54 -18.81 -16.50
N LYS A 465 -13.27 -19.90 -16.37
CA LYS A 465 -13.74 -20.43 -15.07
C LYS A 465 -13.23 -21.85 -14.94
N PRO A 466 -13.05 -22.33 -13.69
CA PRO A 466 -12.75 -23.75 -13.50
C PRO A 466 -13.77 -24.59 -14.25
N ASN A 467 -13.31 -25.53 -15.08
CA ASN A 467 -14.22 -26.46 -15.75
C ASN A 467 -14.87 -27.34 -14.70
N ILE A 468 -16.19 -27.20 -14.58
CA ILE A 468 -17.03 -27.94 -13.66
C ILE A 468 -17.47 -29.28 -14.30
N ASP A 469 -17.19 -29.49 -15.57
CA ASP A 469 -17.52 -30.72 -16.28
C ASP A 469 -16.45 -31.79 -16.03
N LEU A 470 -16.68 -32.56 -15.00
CA LEU A 470 -15.71 -33.34 -14.22
C LEU A 470 -15.34 -34.68 -14.83
N GLN A 471 -15.69 -34.99 -16.06
CA GLN A 471 -15.21 -36.22 -16.66
C GLN A 471 -13.70 -36.22 -16.96
N ASN A 472 -13.08 -35.02 -17.02
CA ASN A 472 -11.67 -34.82 -17.28
C ASN A 472 -11.00 -33.82 -16.32
N PHE A 473 -11.58 -33.55 -15.16
CA PHE A 473 -11.02 -32.61 -14.21
C PHE A 473 -9.86 -33.23 -13.44
N ASP A 474 -8.68 -32.96 -13.90
CA ASP A 474 -7.45 -33.19 -13.13
C ASP A 474 -7.29 -32.03 -12.12
N ILE A 475 -7.38 -32.35 -10.83
CA ILE A 475 -7.24 -31.38 -9.74
C ILE A 475 -5.82 -30.79 -9.69
N GLU A 476 -4.82 -31.55 -10.15
CA GLU A 476 -3.43 -31.07 -10.21
C GLU A 476 -3.21 -30.15 -11.42
N ASN A 477 -4.04 -30.27 -12.48
CA ASN A 477 -4.04 -29.44 -13.66
C ASN A 477 -5.48 -29.07 -14.07
N PRO A 478 -6.15 -28.13 -13.38
CA PRO A 478 -7.51 -27.77 -13.71
C PRO A 478 -7.60 -27.18 -15.12
N GLN A 479 -8.37 -27.83 -16.00
CA GLN A 479 -8.68 -27.27 -17.31
C GLN A 479 -9.73 -26.16 -17.14
N PHE A 480 -9.49 -25.01 -17.73
CA PHE A 480 -10.40 -23.88 -17.68
C PHE A 480 -11.09 -23.72 -19.02
N ASP A 481 -12.42 -23.72 -19.02
CA ASP A 481 -13.20 -23.43 -20.22
C ASP A 481 -13.53 -21.93 -20.33
N PRO A 482 -13.51 -21.37 -21.53
CA PRO A 482 -13.94 -20.00 -21.79
C PRO A 482 -15.48 -19.90 -21.74
N LEU A 483 -16.02 -19.73 -20.53
CA LEU A 483 -17.47 -19.58 -20.32
C LEU A 483 -17.98 -18.14 -20.58
N ASN A 484 -17.09 -17.16 -20.58
CA ASN A 484 -17.39 -15.77 -20.84
C ASN A 484 -16.53 -15.23 -21.98
N PRO A 485 -16.98 -14.19 -22.72
CA PRO A 485 -16.16 -13.52 -23.70
C PRO A 485 -14.87 -12.98 -23.08
N SER A 486 -13.76 -13.15 -23.79
CA SER A 486 -12.50 -12.56 -23.36
C SER A 486 -12.57 -11.04 -23.35
N LYS A 487 -12.01 -10.42 -22.32
CA LYS A 487 -11.93 -8.96 -22.19
C LYS A 487 -10.67 -8.39 -22.85
N ILE A 488 -9.75 -9.23 -23.33
CA ILE A 488 -8.45 -8.80 -23.88
C ILE A 488 -8.61 -7.83 -25.05
N GLN A 489 -9.63 -8.01 -25.88
CA GLN A 489 -9.93 -7.16 -27.03
C GLN A 489 -10.24 -5.71 -26.70
N ASN A 490 -10.53 -5.40 -25.44
CA ASN A 490 -10.82 -4.04 -24.96
C ASN A 490 -9.55 -3.20 -24.73
N TYR A 491 -8.39 -3.81 -24.80
CA TYR A 491 -7.11 -3.19 -24.47
C TYR A 491 -6.13 -3.24 -25.65
N ASN A 492 -5.17 -2.32 -25.63
CA ASN A 492 -4.07 -2.29 -26.60
C ASN A 492 -2.79 -2.91 -26.00
N LEU A 493 -2.69 -2.89 -24.65
CA LEU A 493 -1.60 -3.48 -23.90
C LEU A 493 -2.16 -4.22 -22.67
N VAL A 494 -1.66 -5.42 -22.45
CA VAL A 494 -1.86 -6.19 -21.22
C VAL A 494 -0.53 -6.37 -20.53
N VAL A 495 -0.45 -5.99 -19.27
CA VAL A 495 0.70 -6.25 -18.41
C VAL A 495 0.38 -7.46 -17.54
N ILE A 496 1.27 -8.43 -17.49
CA ILE A 496 1.10 -9.67 -16.72
C ILE A 496 2.28 -9.78 -15.75
N ASP A 497 2.01 -9.58 -14.46
CA ASP A 497 3.03 -9.75 -13.42
C ASP A 497 3.11 -11.19 -12.93
N GLU A 498 4.19 -11.54 -12.21
CA GLU A 498 4.51 -12.91 -11.77
C GLU A 498 4.41 -13.94 -12.92
N CYS A 499 4.91 -13.55 -14.10
CA CYS A 499 4.77 -14.35 -15.32
C CYS A 499 5.52 -15.69 -15.26
N SER A 500 6.42 -15.91 -14.30
CA SER A 500 7.06 -17.22 -14.04
C SER A 500 6.05 -18.32 -13.70
N MET A 501 4.86 -17.95 -13.17
CA MET A 501 3.79 -18.86 -12.76
C MET A 501 2.84 -19.25 -13.90
N ILE A 502 3.00 -18.70 -15.10
CA ILE A 502 2.11 -18.96 -16.23
C ILE A 502 2.46 -20.31 -16.87
N ASN A 503 1.54 -21.28 -16.81
CA ASN A 503 1.72 -22.57 -17.42
C ASN A 503 1.60 -22.52 -18.95
N LYS A 504 2.03 -23.59 -19.60
CA LYS A 504 2.06 -23.73 -21.06
C LYS A 504 0.73 -23.37 -21.74
N ASP A 505 -0.38 -23.88 -21.22
CA ASP A 505 -1.69 -23.70 -21.86
C ASP A 505 -2.16 -22.26 -21.76
N LEU A 506 -1.99 -21.64 -20.63
CA LEU A 506 -2.33 -20.23 -20.42
C LEU A 506 -1.40 -19.29 -21.21
N PHE A 507 -0.12 -19.64 -21.33
CA PHE A 507 0.82 -18.93 -22.19
C PHE A 507 0.41 -18.99 -23.68
N GLN A 508 0.08 -20.18 -24.18
CA GLN A 508 -0.40 -20.36 -25.57
C GLN A 508 -1.70 -19.58 -25.82
N LEU A 509 -2.64 -19.62 -24.87
CA LEU A 509 -3.88 -18.88 -24.94
C LEU A 509 -3.64 -17.37 -25.03
N ASN A 510 -2.74 -16.84 -24.19
CA ASN A 510 -2.33 -15.43 -24.21
C ASN A 510 -1.81 -15.04 -25.59
N ARG A 511 -0.85 -15.81 -26.13
CA ARG A 511 -0.21 -15.58 -27.41
C ARG A 511 -1.21 -15.63 -28.57
N ASN A 512 -2.08 -16.64 -28.62
CA ASN A 512 -3.09 -16.78 -29.65
C ASN A 512 -4.06 -15.59 -29.65
N ARG A 513 -4.54 -15.17 -28.46
CA ARG A 513 -5.47 -14.04 -28.36
C ARG A 513 -4.79 -12.70 -28.61
N ALA A 514 -3.54 -12.52 -28.18
CA ALA A 514 -2.74 -11.34 -28.50
C ALA A 514 -2.61 -11.16 -30.03
N THR A 515 -2.32 -12.23 -30.75
CA THR A 515 -2.22 -12.23 -32.20
C THR A 515 -3.57 -11.95 -32.87
N THR A 516 -4.64 -12.63 -32.39
CA THR A 516 -5.99 -12.48 -32.99
C THR A 516 -6.51 -11.05 -32.87
N TYR A 517 -6.30 -10.40 -31.71
CA TYR A 517 -6.85 -9.06 -31.44
C TYR A 517 -5.83 -7.93 -31.62
N ASN A 518 -4.60 -8.25 -32.03
CA ASN A 518 -3.48 -7.30 -32.17
C ASN A 518 -3.24 -6.51 -30.87
N VAL A 519 -3.09 -7.22 -29.76
CA VAL A 519 -2.86 -6.69 -28.42
C VAL A 519 -1.43 -6.97 -27.99
N LYS A 520 -0.73 -5.98 -27.48
CA LYS A 520 0.62 -6.17 -26.92
C LYS A 520 0.54 -6.79 -25.52
N ILE A 521 1.49 -7.69 -25.22
CA ILE A 521 1.64 -8.28 -23.89
C ILE A 521 3.03 -7.97 -23.35
N LEU A 522 3.07 -7.37 -22.17
CA LEU A 522 4.26 -7.18 -21.38
C LEU A 522 4.24 -8.17 -20.21
N TYR A 523 5.10 -9.16 -20.25
CA TYR A 523 5.32 -10.13 -19.19
C TYR A 523 6.33 -9.56 -18.19
N VAL A 524 5.98 -9.47 -16.93
CA VAL A 524 6.83 -8.95 -15.84
C VAL A 524 7.10 -10.10 -14.85
N GLY A 525 8.34 -10.28 -14.45
CA GLY A 525 8.71 -11.33 -13.49
C GLY A 525 10.20 -11.55 -13.39
N ASP A 526 10.55 -12.61 -12.68
CA ASP A 526 11.93 -13.01 -12.41
C ASP A 526 12.18 -14.42 -12.96
N SER A 527 13.09 -14.53 -13.93
CA SER A 527 13.44 -15.78 -14.60
C SER A 527 14.18 -16.79 -13.69
N LEU A 528 14.69 -16.35 -12.55
CA LEU A 528 15.35 -17.22 -11.56
C LEU A 528 14.38 -17.79 -10.52
N GLN A 529 13.12 -17.37 -10.52
CA GLN A 529 12.07 -17.97 -9.69
C GLN A 529 11.61 -19.32 -10.25
N LEU A 530 10.73 -19.99 -9.47
CA LEU A 530 10.21 -21.30 -9.82
C LEU A 530 9.38 -21.23 -11.13
N PRO A 531 9.53 -22.21 -12.02
CA PRO A 531 8.62 -22.40 -13.13
C PRO A 531 7.23 -22.83 -12.64
N PRO A 532 6.22 -22.91 -13.52
CA PRO A 532 4.91 -23.46 -13.17
C PRO A 532 5.02 -24.88 -12.63
N VAL A 533 4.08 -25.24 -11.77
CA VAL A 533 4.05 -26.60 -11.18
C VAL A 533 3.95 -27.65 -12.30
N ASN A 534 4.76 -28.71 -12.20
CA ASN A 534 4.90 -29.78 -13.21
C ASN A 534 5.52 -29.33 -14.56
N GLU A 535 6.16 -28.18 -14.62
CA GLU A 535 6.94 -27.75 -15.78
C GLU A 535 8.41 -27.56 -15.41
N GLU A 536 9.33 -27.93 -16.30
CA GLU A 536 10.77 -27.78 -16.05
C GLU A 536 11.24 -26.35 -16.29
N ILE A 537 10.58 -25.62 -17.21
CA ILE A 537 10.94 -24.26 -17.60
C ILE A 537 9.70 -23.38 -17.77
N SER A 538 9.82 -22.11 -17.49
CA SER A 538 8.81 -21.12 -17.84
C SER A 538 8.92 -20.78 -19.34
N LEU A 539 7.90 -21.13 -20.12
CA LEU A 539 7.86 -20.84 -21.57
C LEU A 539 7.88 -19.34 -21.85
N THR A 540 7.39 -18.51 -20.94
CA THR A 540 7.42 -17.06 -21.08
C THR A 540 8.85 -16.55 -21.26
N PHE A 541 9.77 -16.94 -20.39
CA PHE A 541 11.17 -16.52 -20.48
C PHE A 541 11.97 -17.28 -21.58
N ALA A 542 11.56 -18.50 -21.89
CA ALA A 542 12.26 -19.29 -22.91
C ALA A 542 11.95 -18.83 -24.33
N THR A 543 10.73 -18.39 -24.63
CA THR A 543 10.27 -18.19 -26.01
C THR A 543 10.06 -16.74 -26.43
N VAL A 544 9.82 -15.80 -25.51
CA VAL A 544 9.66 -14.38 -25.84
C VAL A 544 11.02 -13.79 -26.20
N LYS A 545 11.10 -13.20 -27.42
CA LYS A 545 12.37 -12.73 -27.98
C LYS A 545 12.80 -11.36 -27.44
N ASN A 546 11.85 -10.44 -27.28
CA ASN A 546 12.15 -9.12 -26.75
C ASN A 546 12.29 -9.20 -25.23
N LYS A 547 13.51 -8.97 -24.73
CA LYS A 547 13.84 -9.09 -23.31
C LYS A 547 14.45 -7.80 -22.80
N VAL A 548 13.91 -7.32 -21.71
CA VAL A 548 14.46 -6.21 -20.92
C VAL A 548 14.81 -6.74 -19.53
N VAL A 549 16.09 -6.70 -19.17
CA VAL A 549 16.58 -7.30 -17.93
C VAL A 549 17.12 -6.22 -17.01
N LEU A 550 16.62 -6.20 -15.77
CA LEU A 550 17.11 -5.37 -14.66
C LEU A 550 17.93 -6.25 -13.71
N THR A 551 19.21 -5.97 -13.57
CA THR A 551 20.15 -6.84 -12.85
C THR A 551 20.36 -6.51 -11.38
N ASP A 552 19.90 -5.34 -10.91
CA ASP A 552 20.22 -4.86 -9.57
C ASP A 552 19.19 -5.34 -8.52
N ILE A 553 19.65 -5.86 -7.36
CA ILE A 553 18.79 -6.29 -6.24
C ILE A 553 18.54 -5.08 -5.34
N VAL A 554 17.28 -4.78 -5.04
CA VAL A 554 16.92 -3.63 -4.20
C VAL A 554 15.90 -3.97 -3.09
N ARG A 555 15.66 -5.25 -2.81
CA ARG A 555 14.70 -5.66 -1.75
C ARG A 555 15.26 -5.62 -0.33
N GLN A 556 16.58 -5.68 -0.16
CA GLN A 556 17.24 -5.71 1.14
C GLN A 556 18.21 -4.54 1.28
N GLU A 557 18.43 -4.10 2.53
CA GLU A 557 19.37 -3.02 2.85
C GLU A 557 20.79 -3.40 2.46
N GLU A 558 21.56 -2.41 1.98
CA GLU A 558 22.99 -2.56 1.76
C GLU A 558 23.65 -2.94 3.09
N GLY A 559 24.41 -4.05 3.11
CA GLY A 559 24.94 -4.65 4.33
C GLY A 559 24.09 -5.77 4.93
N ASN A 560 22.89 -6.08 4.43
CA ASN A 560 22.13 -7.24 4.87
C ASN A 560 22.86 -8.54 4.46
N PRO A 561 23.24 -9.42 5.42
CA PRO A 561 23.92 -10.68 5.11
C PRO A 561 23.17 -11.60 4.15
N LEU A 562 21.85 -11.42 3.99
CA LEU A 562 21.07 -12.17 3.00
C LEU A 562 21.45 -11.85 1.55
N LEU A 563 22.00 -10.66 1.26
CA LEU A 563 22.42 -10.28 -0.10
C LEU A 563 23.51 -11.21 -0.65
N GLU A 564 24.45 -11.60 0.22
CA GLU A 564 25.48 -12.56 -0.13
C GLU A 564 24.89 -13.92 -0.50
N LEU A 565 23.92 -14.39 0.29
CA LEU A 565 23.21 -15.64 0.02
C LEU A 565 22.44 -15.61 -1.31
N PHE A 566 21.83 -14.48 -1.64
CA PHE A 566 21.17 -14.31 -2.94
C PHE A 566 22.14 -14.34 -4.10
N SER A 567 23.30 -13.69 -3.97
CA SER A 567 24.32 -13.71 -5.01
C SER A 567 24.78 -15.14 -5.29
N LEU A 568 25.12 -15.88 -4.23
CA LEU A 568 25.54 -17.29 -4.33
C LEU A 568 24.46 -18.16 -5.01
N LEU A 569 23.19 -18.03 -4.61
CA LEU A 569 22.12 -18.81 -5.22
C LEU A 569 21.87 -18.47 -6.69
N ARG A 570 22.00 -17.19 -7.07
CA ARG A 570 21.87 -16.76 -8.46
C ARG A 570 22.96 -17.37 -9.34
N ASP A 571 24.19 -17.36 -8.84
CA ASP A 571 25.30 -17.96 -9.54
C ASP A 571 25.14 -19.49 -9.61
N ASP A 572 24.66 -20.12 -8.53
CA ASP A 572 24.35 -21.54 -8.50
C ASP A 572 23.22 -21.93 -9.46
N ILE A 573 22.16 -21.13 -9.59
CA ILE A 573 21.07 -21.37 -10.56
C ILE A 573 21.59 -21.26 -11.99
N LYS A 574 22.42 -20.25 -12.28
CA LYS A 574 22.98 -20.05 -13.62
C LYS A 574 23.97 -21.12 -14.03
N ASN A 575 24.81 -21.54 -13.07
CA ASN A 575 25.94 -22.45 -13.34
C ASN A 575 25.67 -23.89 -12.90
N GLN A 576 24.50 -24.17 -12.28
CA GLN A 576 24.12 -25.46 -11.70
C GLN A 576 25.16 -25.99 -10.71
N THR A 577 25.56 -25.13 -9.76
CA THR A 577 26.56 -25.41 -8.74
C THR A 577 25.94 -25.49 -7.34
N ASN A 578 26.72 -25.84 -6.32
CA ASN A 578 26.32 -26.00 -4.91
C ASN A 578 27.06 -25.03 -3.99
N THR A 579 27.49 -23.89 -4.49
CA THR A 579 28.31 -22.93 -3.73
C THR A 579 27.57 -22.41 -2.51
N PHE A 580 26.28 -22.14 -2.65
CA PHE A 580 25.43 -21.70 -1.54
C PHE A 580 25.37 -22.74 -0.39
N LEU A 581 25.08 -24.00 -0.68
CA LEU A 581 25.02 -25.02 0.37
C LEU A 581 26.37 -25.21 1.06
N ASN A 582 27.46 -25.21 0.29
CA ASN A 582 28.82 -25.30 0.85
C ASN A 582 29.15 -24.09 1.71
N TYR A 583 28.70 -22.90 1.35
CA TYR A 583 28.90 -21.69 2.11
C TYR A 583 28.16 -21.72 3.45
N ILE A 584 26.86 -22.04 3.46
CA ILE A 584 26.04 -22.02 4.67
C ILE A 584 26.40 -23.13 5.67
N VAL A 585 26.96 -24.26 5.21
CA VAL A 585 27.49 -25.29 6.10
C VAL A 585 28.67 -24.80 6.92
N ARG A 586 29.52 -23.94 6.32
CA ARG A 586 30.69 -23.34 6.98
C ARG A 586 30.31 -22.08 7.78
N ASN A 587 29.40 -21.27 7.27
CA ASN A 587 28.97 -20.01 7.85
C ASN A 587 27.51 -20.16 8.34
N ARG A 588 27.34 -20.77 9.52
CA ARG A 588 26.00 -21.16 10.02
C ARG A 588 25.15 -19.99 10.53
N SER A 589 25.77 -18.86 10.84
CA SER A 589 25.05 -17.70 11.32
C SER A 589 25.76 -16.42 10.91
N ASN A 590 25.00 -15.46 10.43
CA ASN A 590 25.43 -14.09 10.26
C ASN A 590 24.21 -13.21 10.52
N ILE A 591 24.00 -12.80 11.78
CA ILE A 591 22.92 -11.92 12.22
C ILE A 591 23.56 -10.65 12.80
N GLN A 592 23.13 -9.48 12.29
CA GLN A 592 23.50 -8.17 12.77
C GLN A 592 22.25 -7.41 13.07
N ASP A 593 22.04 -6.94 14.32
CA ASP A 593 20.85 -6.22 14.76
C ASP A 593 19.49 -6.88 14.40
N GLY A 594 19.43 -8.21 14.44
CA GLY A 594 18.24 -8.99 14.08
C GLY A 594 18.01 -9.16 12.58
N ILE A 595 18.98 -8.76 11.73
CA ILE A 595 18.95 -8.87 10.27
C ILE A 595 19.99 -9.92 9.84
N GLY A 596 19.62 -10.86 8.96
CA GLY A 596 20.54 -11.86 8.43
C GLY A 596 20.00 -13.29 8.47
N TYR A 597 20.85 -14.26 8.75
CA TYR A 597 20.43 -15.66 8.75
C TYR A 597 21.10 -16.48 9.84
N GLU A 598 20.40 -17.54 10.27
CA GLU A 598 20.94 -18.58 11.15
C GLU A 598 20.49 -19.98 10.73
N ILE A 599 21.35 -20.97 10.93
CA ILE A 599 21.08 -22.38 10.68
C ILE A 599 21.18 -23.14 11.99
N ILE A 600 20.06 -23.68 12.42
CA ILE A 600 19.94 -24.28 13.75
C ILE A 600 19.42 -25.71 13.70
N PRO A 601 19.77 -26.55 14.73
CA PRO A 601 19.24 -27.89 14.85
C PRO A 601 17.72 -27.91 15.06
N ARG A 602 17.07 -29.01 14.67
CA ARG A 602 15.63 -29.20 14.75
C ARG A 602 15.02 -28.84 16.11
N ALA A 603 15.67 -29.21 17.22
CA ALA A 603 15.15 -28.92 18.56
C ALA A 603 15.06 -27.43 18.83
N MET A 604 16.12 -26.67 18.51
CA MET A 604 16.17 -25.21 18.63
C MET A 604 15.22 -24.55 17.64
N PHE A 605 15.12 -25.07 16.43
CA PHE A 605 14.19 -24.59 15.42
C PHE A 605 12.74 -24.68 15.91
N ASN A 606 12.32 -25.84 16.46
CA ASN A 606 10.99 -26.02 17.02
C ASN A 606 10.69 -25.00 18.12
N GLN A 607 11.66 -24.82 19.06
CA GLN A 607 11.47 -23.85 20.15
C GLN A 607 11.32 -22.42 19.60
N ARG A 608 12.18 -22.03 18.65
CA ARG A 608 12.12 -20.73 18.02
C ARG A 608 10.80 -20.46 17.32
N LEU A 609 10.25 -21.47 16.59
CA LEU A 609 8.93 -21.35 15.97
C LEU A 609 7.83 -21.10 17.01
N ILE A 610 7.85 -21.85 18.11
CA ILE A 610 6.87 -21.71 19.18
C ILE A 610 6.95 -20.31 19.80
N ASP A 611 8.15 -19.82 20.08
CA ASP A 611 8.36 -18.50 20.67
C ASP A 611 7.87 -17.38 19.73
N GLU A 612 8.19 -17.46 18.43
CA GLU A 612 7.81 -16.47 17.43
C GLU A 612 6.29 -16.42 17.20
N PHE A 613 5.62 -17.58 17.07
CA PHE A 613 4.17 -17.61 16.84
C PHE A 613 3.34 -17.28 18.10
N ASN A 614 3.90 -17.42 19.29
CA ASN A 614 3.27 -16.96 20.54
C ASN A 614 3.63 -15.51 20.90
N SER A 615 4.45 -14.83 20.10
CA SER A 615 4.86 -13.45 20.40
C SER A 615 3.75 -12.42 20.16
N ASP A 616 3.72 -11.38 21.00
CA ASP A 616 2.84 -10.22 20.77
C ASP A 616 3.06 -9.58 19.39
N THR A 617 4.26 -9.67 18.85
CA THR A 617 4.61 -9.12 17.55
C THR A 617 3.88 -9.84 16.42
N PHE A 618 3.83 -11.18 16.47
CA PHE A 618 3.08 -11.98 15.50
C PHE A 618 1.58 -11.71 15.60
N HIS A 619 1.03 -11.66 16.79
CA HIS A 619 -0.41 -11.38 16.99
C HIS A 619 -0.83 -9.99 16.48
N LYS A 620 0.07 -9.00 16.53
CA LYS A 620 -0.16 -7.66 15.97
C LYS A 620 0.07 -7.59 14.46
N ASN A 621 0.94 -8.43 13.93
CA ASN A 621 1.32 -8.46 12.50
C ASN A 621 1.61 -9.88 12.04
N ILE A 622 0.67 -10.51 11.37
CA ILE A 622 0.82 -11.90 10.87
C ILE A 622 1.92 -12.05 9.80
N ASP A 623 2.30 -10.96 9.13
CA ASP A 623 3.43 -10.94 8.20
C ASP A 623 4.79 -10.87 8.91
N HIS A 624 4.79 -10.84 10.26
CA HIS A 624 6.02 -10.85 11.04
C HIS A 624 6.81 -12.14 10.85
N PHE A 625 6.15 -13.29 10.77
CA PHE A 625 6.82 -14.59 10.70
C PHE A 625 6.04 -15.64 9.90
N ARG A 626 6.73 -16.46 9.09
CA ARG A 626 6.12 -17.53 8.32
C ARG A 626 7.08 -18.71 8.14
N ILE A 627 6.54 -19.93 8.14
CA ILE A 627 7.32 -21.14 7.83
C ILE A 627 7.16 -21.49 6.36
N THR A 628 8.26 -21.85 5.69
CA THR A 628 8.26 -22.31 4.31
C THR A 628 8.86 -23.71 4.21
N ALA A 629 8.19 -24.57 3.46
CA ALA A 629 8.63 -25.93 3.18
C ALA A 629 8.33 -26.30 1.71
N TYR A 630 8.90 -27.36 1.22
CA TYR A 630 8.68 -27.80 -0.16
C TYR A 630 7.42 -28.67 -0.28
N THR A 631 7.28 -29.68 0.57
CA THR A 631 6.22 -30.67 0.47
C THR A 631 4.98 -30.30 1.29
N ASN A 632 3.78 -30.64 0.78
CA ASN A 632 2.53 -30.47 1.52
C ASN A 632 2.52 -31.24 2.86
N LYS A 633 3.26 -32.35 2.93
CA LYS A 633 3.40 -33.11 4.17
C LYS A 633 4.16 -32.32 5.22
N ALA A 634 5.31 -31.75 4.87
CA ALA A 634 6.10 -30.92 5.80
C ALA A 634 5.29 -29.69 6.25
N VAL A 635 4.55 -29.04 5.33
CA VAL A 635 3.64 -27.93 5.67
C VAL A 635 2.60 -28.36 6.72
N SER A 636 1.94 -29.50 6.51
CA SER A 636 0.94 -30.02 7.45
C SER A 636 1.54 -30.37 8.82
N ASP A 637 2.75 -30.98 8.81
CA ASP A 637 3.45 -31.33 10.04
C ASP A 637 3.81 -30.05 10.84
N TRP A 638 4.32 -29.00 10.18
CA TRP A 638 4.65 -27.73 10.82
C TRP A 638 3.42 -26.98 11.31
N ASN A 639 2.36 -26.93 10.52
CA ASN A 639 1.08 -26.35 10.93
C ASN A 639 0.54 -27.02 12.20
N SER A 640 0.64 -28.35 12.27
CA SER A 640 0.20 -29.11 13.45
C SER A 640 1.07 -28.85 14.67
N ILE A 641 2.40 -28.77 14.53
CA ILE A 641 3.33 -28.47 15.61
C ILE A 641 3.04 -27.07 16.20
N VAL A 642 2.97 -26.06 15.35
CA VAL A 642 2.72 -24.67 15.78
C VAL A 642 1.35 -24.55 16.43
N ARG A 643 0.29 -25.02 15.76
CA ARG A 643 -1.06 -24.92 16.30
C ARG A 643 -1.23 -25.63 17.65
N ASN A 644 -0.68 -26.84 17.78
CA ASN A 644 -0.72 -27.58 19.04
C ASN A 644 0.00 -26.83 20.18
N SER A 645 0.98 -26.00 19.88
CA SER A 645 1.64 -25.16 20.89
C SER A 645 0.80 -23.93 21.30
N ILE A 646 -0.04 -23.42 20.40
CA ILE A 646 -0.89 -22.24 20.66
C ILE A 646 -2.16 -22.65 21.41
N VAL A 647 -2.88 -23.65 20.91
CA VAL A 647 -4.23 -24.00 21.38
C VAL A 647 -4.32 -25.34 22.13
N GLY A 648 -3.22 -26.13 22.16
CA GLY A 648 -3.20 -27.46 22.76
C GLY A 648 -3.54 -28.61 21.80
N LYS A 649 -3.11 -29.84 22.16
CA LYS A 649 -3.26 -31.03 21.29
C LYS A 649 -4.71 -31.52 21.18
N ASP A 650 -5.50 -31.29 22.22
CA ASP A 650 -6.89 -31.79 22.30
C ASP A 650 -7.92 -30.76 21.83
N ALA A 651 -7.46 -29.61 21.33
CA ALA A 651 -8.33 -28.56 20.82
C ALA A 651 -9.14 -29.06 19.59
N ASP A 652 -10.31 -28.46 19.40
CA ASP A 652 -11.13 -28.66 18.21
C ASP A 652 -10.31 -28.37 16.92
N ILE A 653 -10.84 -28.82 15.78
CA ILE A 653 -10.12 -28.63 14.48
C ILE A 653 -9.95 -27.17 14.11
N ILE A 654 -10.72 -26.26 14.72
CA ILE A 654 -10.62 -24.82 14.55
C ILE A 654 -10.79 -24.12 15.89
N HIS A 655 -10.19 -22.94 16.04
CA HIS A 655 -10.23 -22.13 17.26
C HIS A 655 -10.26 -20.65 16.90
N ILE A 656 -10.84 -19.80 17.76
CA ILE A 656 -10.80 -18.35 17.62
C ILE A 656 -9.34 -17.89 17.51
N ASN A 657 -9.06 -16.96 16.61
CA ASN A 657 -7.74 -16.45 16.25
C ASN A 657 -6.83 -17.44 15.51
N ASP A 658 -7.30 -18.63 15.12
CA ASP A 658 -6.53 -19.47 14.18
C ASP A 658 -6.26 -18.69 12.90
N LEU A 659 -5.00 -18.67 12.47
CA LEU A 659 -4.61 -18.19 11.15
C LEU A 659 -4.91 -19.26 10.12
N VAL A 660 -5.72 -18.94 9.12
CA VAL A 660 -6.18 -19.85 8.08
C VAL A 660 -5.77 -19.34 6.70
N LEU A 661 -5.26 -20.23 5.88
CA LEU A 661 -4.94 -20.01 4.46
C LEU A 661 -5.98 -20.71 3.59
N SER A 662 -6.55 -19.99 2.62
CA SER A 662 -7.46 -20.59 1.65
C SER A 662 -6.72 -21.31 0.52
N TYR A 663 -7.31 -22.42 0.06
CA TYR A 663 -6.80 -23.23 -1.05
C TYR A 663 -7.67 -23.12 -2.30
N ASN A 664 -8.91 -22.62 -2.15
CA ASN A 664 -9.88 -22.45 -3.23
C ASN A 664 -10.52 -21.07 -3.17
N THR A 665 -10.96 -20.56 -4.33
CA THR A 665 -11.89 -19.44 -4.37
C THR A 665 -13.30 -19.94 -4.14
N ILE A 666 -14.00 -19.42 -3.13
CA ILE A 666 -15.38 -19.77 -2.80
C ILE A 666 -16.25 -18.60 -3.17
N VAL A 667 -17.33 -18.90 -3.88
CA VAL A 667 -18.28 -17.92 -4.38
C VAL A 667 -19.64 -18.11 -3.73
N ASP A 668 -20.41 -17.03 -3.61
CA ASP A 668 -21.80 -17.06 -3.16
C ASP A 668 -22.76 -17.57 -4.26
N GLU A 669 -24.06 -17.57 -3.98
CA GLU A 669 -25.09 -17.94 -4.93
C GLU A 669 -25.19 -16.98 -6.15
N PHE A 670 -24.69 -15.76 -6.02
CA PHE A 670 -24.57 -14.76 -7.10
C PHE A 670 -23.28 -14.89 -7.89
N LYS A 671 -22.41 -15.87 -7.55
CA LYS A 671 -21.07 -16.11 -8.13
C LYS A 671 -20.06 -15.00 -7.83
N GLU A 672 -20.30 -14.18 -6.80
CA GLU A 672 -19.31 -13.23 -6.28
C GLU A 672 -18.35 -13.95 -5.33
N PRO A 673 -17.05 -13.67 -5.39
CA PRO A 673 -16.07 -14.33 -4.55
C PRO A 673 -16.17 -13.84 -3.11
N ILE A 674 -16.34 -14.78 -2.17
CA ILE A 674 -16.40 -14.54 -0.72
C ILE A 674 -15.06 -14.88 -0.06
N ILE A 675 -14.43 -15.96 -0.50
CA ILE A 675 -13.09 -16.36 -0.08
C ILE A 675 -12.21 -16.44 -1.32
N LEU A 676 -11.04 -15.82 -1.27
CA LEU A 676 -10.09 -15.79 -2.38
C LEU A 676 -8.98 -16.81 -2.16
N ASN A 677 -8.61 -17.54 -3.21
CA ASN A 677 -7.52 -18.53 -3.14
C ASN A 677 -6.18 -17.88 -2.76
N SER A 678 -5.43 -18.56 -1.90
CA SER A 678 -4.11 -18.15 -1.40
C SER A 678 -4.13 -16.87 -0.56
N GLU A 679 -5.25 -16.57 0.09
CA GLU A 679 -5.42 -15.45 0.99
C GLU A 679 -5.43 -15.91 2.46
N ASP A 680 -4.88 -15.06 3.33
CA ASP A 680 -4.80 -15.27 4.77
C ASP A 680 -6.04 -14.69 5.47
N TYR A 681 -6.65 -15.50 6.35
CA TYR A 681 -7.80 -15.12 7.17
C TYR A 681 -7.56 -15.46 8.65
N ILE A 682 -8.24 -14.74 9.53
CA ILE A 682 -8.33 -15.08 10.96
C ILE A 682 -9.77 -15.47 11.29
N LEU A 683 -9.93 -16.50 12.13
CA LEU A 683 -11.23 -16.88 12.65
C LEU A 683 -11.68 -15.91 13.74
N GLU A 684 -12.75 -15.13 13.45
CA GLU A 684 -13.30 -14.12 14.38
C GLU A 684 -14.37 -14.70 15.29
N ASP A 685 -15.27 -15.56 14.76
CA ASP A 685 -16.37 -16.18 15.52
C ASP A 685 -16.52 -17.66 15.15
N ILE A 686 -16.81 -18.48 16.13
CA ILE A 686 -16.96 -19.94 15.99
C ILE A 686 -18.15 -20.38 16.81
N ARG A 687 -19.09 -21.10 16.18
CA ARG A 687 -20.26 -21.69 16.84
C ARG A 687 -20.42 -23.13 16.40
N PRO A 688 -20.48 -24.11 17.32
CA PRO A 688 -20.86 -25.46 16.98
C PRO A 688 -22.22 -25.49 16.31
N TYR A 689 -22.34 -26.24 15.22
CA TYR A 689 -23.59 -26.34 14.47
C TYR A 689 -23.73 -27.74 13.89
N ILE A 690 -24.95 -28.31 13.98
CA ILE A 690 -25.28 -29.57 13.34
C ILE A 690 -26.13 -29.22 12.13
N SER A 691 -25.72 -29.66 10.93
CA SER A 691 -26.46 -29.38 9.70
C SER A 691 -27.76 -30.19 9.64
N ASP A 692 -28.67 -29.84 8.70
CA ASP A 692 -29.89 -30.55 8.45
C ASP A 692 -29.66 -32.02 8.05
N GLU A 693 -28.45 -32.32 7.56
CA GLU A 693 -28.04 -33.70 7.25
C GLU A 693 -27.36 -34.40 8.45
N ASP A 694 -27.48 -33.92 9.68
CA ASP A 694 -26.83 -34.40 10.90
C ASP A 694 -25.32 -34.51 10.76
N ILE A 695 -24.67 -33.57 10.08
CA ILE A 695 -23.22 -33.45 10.00
C ILE A 695 -22.78 -32.43 11.05
N LYS A 696 -21.87 -32.82 11.93
CA LYS A 696 -21.28 -31.90 12.89
C LYS A 696 -20.33 -30.93 12.19
N THR A 697 -20.58 -29.67 12.41
CA THR A 697 -19.85 -28.55 11.76
C THR A 697 -19.61 -27.42 12.74
N PHE A 698 -18.79 -26.45 12.32
CA PHE A 698 -18.62 -25.18 13.00
C PHE A 698 -19.06 -24.08 12.04
N ALA A 699 -20.00 -23.26 12.45
CA ALA A 699 -20.33 -22.02 11.77
C ALA A 699 -19.30 -20.97 12.15
N VAL A 700 -18.58 -20.43 11.18
CA VAL A 700 -17.43 -19.54 11.40
C VAL A 700 -17.54 -18.28 10.57
N ASN A 701 -17.06 -17.16 11.12
CA ASN A 701 -16.79 -15.93 10.39
C ASN A 701 -15.28 -15.79 10.21
N LEU A 702 -14.86 -15.51 8.99
CA LEU A 702 -13.48 -15.32 8.63
C LEU A 702 -13.23 -13.82 8.36
N LYS A 703 -12.20 -13.27 8.97
CA LYS A 703 -11.73 -11.91 8.72
C LYS A 703 -10.56 -11.93 7.76
N SER A 704 -10.72 -11.31 6.62
CA SER A 704 -9.63 -11.09 5.67
C SER A 704 -8.53 -10.24 6.31
N MET A 705 -7.30 -10.70 6.23
CA MET A 705 -6.16 -9.94 6.76
C MET A 705 -5.69 -8.83 5.82
N TYR A 706 -6.27 -8.77 4.63
CA TYR A 706 -5.94 -7.76 3.65
C TYR A 706 -6.77 -6.47 3.81
N ASP A 707 -8.09 -6.60 3.83
CA ASP A 707 -9.01 -5.46 3.85
C ASP A 707 -9.86 -5.37 5.13
N GLY A 708 -9.68 -6.34 6.05
CA GLY A 708 -10.43 -6.41 7.30
C GLY A 708 -11.88 -6.83 7.15
N HIS A 709 -12.32 -7.20 5.92
CA HIS A 709 -13.69 -7.66 5.69
C HIS A 709 -13.97 -8.95 6.45
N ILE A 710 -15.10 -9.01 7.14
CA ILE A 710 -15.58 -10.19 7.83
C ILE A 710 -16.63 -10.88 6.95
N THR A 711 -16.41 -12.15 6.65
CA THR A 711 -17.32 -12.93 5.81
C THR A 711 -18.64 -13.20 6.50
N GLN A 712 -19.66 -13.57 5.72
CA GLN A 712 -20.82 -14.28 6.25
C GLN A 712 -20.41 -15.64 6.83
N PRO A 713 -21.21 -16.24 7.75
CA PRO A 713 -20.87 -17.53 8.36
C PRO A 713 -20.76 -18.65 7.33
N PHE A 714 -19.68 -19.44 7.42
CA PHE A 714 -19.48 -20.69 6.67
C PHE A 714 -19.55 -21.88 7.59
N LEU A 715 -19.89 -23.05 7.04
CA LEU A 715 -19.87 -24.31 7.77
C LEU A 715 -18.56 -25.06 7.49
N ILE A 716 -17.72 -25.22 8.51
CA ILE A 716 -16.54 -26.10 8.44
C ILE A 716 -16.89 -27.45 9.02
N VAL A 717 -16.72 -28.53 8.25
CA VAL A 717 -17.02 -29.90 8.68
C VAL A 717 -16.02 -30.31 9.76
N ASP A 718 -16.53 -30.87 10.87
CA ASP A 718 -15.68 -31.49 11.89
C ASP A 718 -15.10 -32.81 11.36
N THR A 719 -13.90 -32.76 10.79
CA THR A 719 -13.21 -33.91 10.19
C THR A 719 -12.72 -34.94 11.21
N LYS A 720 -12.78 -34.63 12.53
CA LYS A 720 -12.50 -35.59 13.62
C LYS A 720 -13.74 -36.34 14.09
N ASP A 721 -14.92 -35.82 13.78
CA ASP A 721 -16.19 -36.42 14.21
C ASP A 721 -16.63 -37.57 13.28
N ALA A 722 -17.34 -38.57 13.83
CA ALA A 722 -17.86 -39.70 13.07
C ALA A 722 -18.82 -39.27 11.93
N SER A 723 -19.53 -38.16 12.06
CA SER A 723 -20.44 -37.64 11.04
C SER A 723 -19.72 -37.20 9.75
N PHE A 724 -18.37 -37.08 9.76
CA PHE A 724 -17.58 -36.87 8.56
C PHE A 724 -17.73 -38.01 7.54
N LEU A 725 -17.95 -39.23 8.00
CA LEU A 725 -18.24 -40.37 7.11
C LEU A 725 -19.57 -40.12 6.35
N LYS A 726 -20.59 -39.66 7.05
CA LYS A 726 -21.88 -39.31 6.44
C LYS A 726 -21.74 -38.21 5.39
N TYR A 727 -20.93 -37.17 5.67
CA TYR A 727 -20.61 -36.15 4.67
C TYR A 727 -20.00 -36.76 3.41
N LYS A 728 -19.01 -37.67 3.55
CA LYS A 728 -18.38 -38.35 2.42
C LYS A 728 -19.37 -39.22 1.63
N GLU A 729 -20.23 -39.93 2.30
CA GLU A 729 -21.29 -40.76 1.67
C GLU A 729 -22.23 -39.92 0.83
N ILE A 730 -22.75 -38.81 1.38
CA ILE A 730 -23.63 -37.89 0.65
C ILE A 730 -22.89 -37.31 -0.56
N LEU A 731 -21.67 -36.85 -0.37
CA LEU A 731 -20.87 -36.28 -1.45
C LEU A 731 -20.59 -37.30 -2.56
N THR A 732 -20.29 -38.56 -2.18
CA THR A 732 -20.09 -39.68 -3.11
C THR A 732 -21.37 -39.95 -3.92
N HIS A 733 -22.49 -40.00 -3.24
CA HIS A 733 -23.80 -40.25 -3.87
C HIS A 733 -24.13 -39.13 -4.89
N LEU A 734 -23.98 -37.88 -4.48
CA LEU A 734 -24.27 -36.74 -5.36
C LEU A 734 -23.30 -36.69 -6.56
N TYR A 735 -22.00 -37.00 -6.33
CA TYR A 735 -21.03 -37.10 -7.41
C TYR A 735 -21.43 -38.17 -8.44
N ASN A 736 -21.76 -39.39 -7.97
CA ASN A 736 -22.13 -40.50 -8.83
C ASN A 736 -23.41 -40.22 -9.62
N ARG A 737 -24.39 -39.56 -9.02
CA ARG A 737 -25.62 -39.10 -9.73
C ARG A 737 -25.26 -38.10 -10.85
N ALA A 738 -24.36 -37.14 -10.55
CA ALA A 738 -23.96 -36.15 -11.52
C ALA A 738 -23.15 -36.77 -12.67
N ALA A 739 -22.24 -37.70 -12.38
CA ALA A 739 -21.44 -38.44 -13.35
C ALA A 739 -22.33 -39.31 -14.28
N ASN A 740 -23.43 -39.84 -13.77
CA ASN A 740 -24.41 -40.57 -14.57
C ASN A 740 -25.38 -39.68 -15.38
N ARG A 741 -25.03 -38.39 -15.57
CA ARG A 741 -25.77 -37.42 -16.37
C ARG A 741 -27.24 -37.20 -15.94
N VAL A 742 -27.53 -37.39 -14.65
CA VAL A 742 -28.86 -37.04 -14.09
C VAL A 742 -29.06 -35.53 -14.24
N GLN A 743 -30.24 -35.14 -14.72
CA GLN A 743 -30.57 -33.72 -14.94
C GLN A 743 -30.29 -32.90 -13.67
N HIS A 744 -29.59 -31.77 -13.83
CA HIS A 744 -29.14 -30.90 -12.76
C HIS A 744 -28.21 -31.56 -11.71
N GLY A 745 -27.65 -32.76 -11.98
CA GLY A 745 -26.82 -33.50 -11.02
C GLY A 745 -25.61 -32.70 -10.53
N TRP A 746 -24.89 -32.04 -11.42
CA TRP A 746 -23.73 -31.18 -11.06
C TRP A 746 -24.13 -29.95 -10.24
N TYR A 747 -25.26 -29.35 -10.53
CA TYR A 747 -25.79 -28.23 -9.73
C TYR A 747 -26.04 -28.63 -8.27
N VAL A 748 -26.70 -29.78 -8.07
CA VAL A 748 -27.01 -30.31 -6.73
C VAL A 748 -25.73 -30.68 -5.98
N TYR A 749 -24.75 -31.32 -6.66
CA TYR A 749 -23.44 -31.63 -6.10
C TYR A 749 -22.72 -30.40 -5.59
N TYR A 750 -22.58 -29.34 -6.43
CA TYR A 750 -21.89 -28.12 -6.03
C TYR A 750 -22.65 -27.30 -5.02
N LYS A 751 -23.99 -27.27 -5.09
CA LYS A 751 -24.80 -26.60 -4.08
C LYS A 751 -24.57 -27.22 -2.69
N PHE A 752 -24.46 -28.55 -2.61
CA PHE A 752 -24.10 -29.23 -1.36
C PHE A 752 -22.65 -28.97 -0.97
N LYS A 753 -21.69 -29.24 -1.88
CA LYS A 753 -20.27 -29.10 -1.58
C LYS A 753 -19.89 -27.71 -1.10
N ASN A 754 -20.43 -26.65 -1.73
CA ASN A 754 -20.05 -25.26 -1.43
C ASN A 754 -20.67 -24.72 -0.13
N ARG A 755 -21.59 -25.45 0.51
CA ARG A 755 -22.07 -25.14 1.86
C ARG A 755 -21.05 -25.51 2.93
N PHE A 756 -20.19 -26.49 2.65
CA PHE A 756 -19.28 -27.07 3.62
C PHE A 756 -17.83 -26.89 3.17
N LEU A 757 -17.02 -26.36 4.07
CA LEU A 757 -15.57 -26.29 3.90
C LEU A 757 -14.89 -27.43 4.63
N THR A 758 -13.78 -27.91 4.08
CA THR A 758 -12.96 -28.93 4.72
C THR A 758 -11.50 -28.48 4.86
N ASN A 759 -10.90 -28.85 5.96
CA ASN A 759 -9.47 -28.62 6.23
C ASN A 759 -8.59 -29.83 5.96
N LEU A 760 -9.16 -30.86 5.36
CA LEU A 760 -8.50 -32.14 5.11
C LEU A 760 -8.68 -32.57 3.65
N LYS A 761 -7.58 -33.07 3.03
CA LYS A 761 -7.65 -33.78 1.76
C LYS A 761 -8.19 -35.19 2.00
N PHE A 762 -9.23 -35.60 1.30
CA PHE A 762 -9.87 -36.90 1.47
C PHE A 762 -10.34 -37.52 0.14
N SER A 763 -10.57 -38.80 0.12
CA SER A 763 -11.07 -39.55 -1.03
C SER A 763 -12.54 -39.88 -0.91
N ILE A 764 -13.24 -39.89 -2.06
CA ILE A 764 -14.57 -40.45 -2.21
C ILE A 764 -14.53 -41.57 -3.26
N GLU A 765 -15.38 -42.58 -3.08
CA GLU A 765 -15.50 -43.66 -4.03
C GLU A 765 -16.47 -43.26 -5.16
N THR A 766 -16.05 -43.41 -6.40
CA THR A 766 -16.84 -43.06 -7.57
C THR A 766 -17.07 -44.30 -8.47
N ILE A 767 -18.01 -44.23 -9.39
CA ILE A 767 -18.26 -45.26 -10.38
C ILE A 767 -17.00 -45.55 -11.24
N GLN A 768 -16.17 -44.52 -11.42
CA GLN A 768 -14.96 -44.61 -12.24
C GLN A 768 -13.68 -44.86 -11.41
N GLY A 769 -13.79 -45.13 -10.11
CA GLY A 769 -12.70 -45.31 -9.18
C GLY A 769 -12.68 -44.30 -8.03
N THR A 770 -11.54 -44.22 -7.36
CA THR A 770 -11.38 -43.28 -6.24
C THR A 770 -11.06 -41.88 -6.74
N LYS A 771 -11.86 -40.88 -6.29
CA LYS A 771 -11.59 -39.45 -6.55
C LYS A 771 -11.11 -38.77 -5.29
N TRP A 772 -10.05 -37.95 -5.43
CA TRP A 772 -9.53 -37.12 -4.37
C TRP A 772 -10.21 -35.76 -4.31
N ILE A 773 -10.60 -35.33 -3.12
CA ILE A 773 -11.13 -34.00 -2.81
C ILE A 773 -10.06 -33.25 -2.05
N ASN A 774 -9.61 -32.11 -2.58
CA ASN A 774 -8.63 -31.27 -1.92
C ASN A 774 -9.28 -30.47 -0.79
N LYS A 775 -8.49 -30.13 0.24
CA LYS A 775 -8.93 -29.23 1.29
C LYS A 775 -9.26 -27.84 0.73
N ASP A 776 -10.24 -27.18 1.32
CA ASP A 776 -10.63 -25.80 0.96
C ASP A 776 -9.82 -24.78 1.75
N ILE A 777 -9.51 -25.10 3.00
CA ILE A 777 -8.72 -24.27 3.92
C ILE A 777 -7.68 -25.12 4.64
N ASP A 778 -6.64 -24.47 5.17
CA ASP A 778 -5.68 -25.08 6.11
C ASP A 778 -5.14 -24.01 7.07
N TYR A 779 -4.43 -24.43 8.11
CA TYR A 779 -3.72 -23.46 8.96
C TYR A 779 -2.65 -22.72 8.16
N GLY A 780 -2.51 -21.43 8.44
CA GLY A 780 -1.66 -20.52 7.68
C GLY A 780 -0.26 -20.31 8.26
N TYR A 781 0.15 -21.03 9.30
CA TYR A 781 1.46 -20.84 9.94
C TYR A 781 2.62 -21.29 9.03
N SER A 782 2.40 -22.33 8.25
CA SER A 782 3.33 -22.86 7.25
C SER A 782 2.67 -22.93 5.87
N MET A 783 3.46 -22.71 4.82
CA MET A 783 3.02 -22.84 3.43
C MET A 783 4.13 -23.37 2.53
N THR A 784 3.77 -23.91 1.37
CA THR A 784 4.79 -24.35 0.40
C THR A 784 5.51 -23.15 -0.19
N VAL A 785 6.79 -23.34 -0.56
CA VAL A 785 7.57 -22.29 -1.25
C VAL A 785 6.84 -21.76 -2.48
N HIS A 786 6.16 -22.62 -3.24
CA HIS A 786 5.34 -22.19 -4.39
C HIS A 786 4.22 -21.25 -4.00
N LYS A 787 3.53 -21.52 -2.88
CA LYS A 787 2.45 -20.63 -2.40
C LYS A 787 2.94 -19.33 -1.78
N THR A 788 4.22 -19.21 -1.44
CA THR A 788 4.81 -17.96 -0.94
C THR A 788 5.12 -16.97 -2.05
N GLN A 789 5.09 -17.37 -3.33
CA GLN A 789 5.31 -16.44 -4.45
C GLN A 789 4.30 -15.29 -4.39
N GLY A 790 4.77 -14.07 -4.61
CA GLY A 790 3.98 -12.85 -4.42
C GLY A 790 3.78 -12.40 -2.96
N SER A 791 4.26 -13.18 -1.96
CA SER A 791 4.21 -12.80 -0.53
C SER A 791 5.54 -12.25 -0.05
N THR A 792 5.53 -11.51 1.07
CA THR A 792 6.74 -11.03 1.74
C THR A 792 6.50 -10.97 3.25
N PHE A 793 7.43 -11.49 4.05
CA PHE A 793 7.34 -11.56 5.51
C PHE A 793 8.54 -10.84 6.14
N ASP A 794 8.44 -10.42 7.39
CA ASP A 794 9.61 -9.83 8.07
C ASP A 794 10.68 -10.90 8.28
N ASN A 795 10.30 -12.07 8.82
CA ASN A 795 11.19 -13.19 9.09
C ASN A 795 10.62 -14.48 8.52
N VAL A 796 11.47 -15.33 8.00
CA VAL A 796 11.07 -16.59 7.38
C VAL A 796 11.82 -17.76 8.00
N ALA A 797 11.10 -18.79 8.41
CA ALA A 797 11.68 -20.07 8.80
C ALA A 797 11.64 -21.04 7.60
N ILE A 798 12.77 -21.66 7.27
CA ILE A 798 12.90 -22.54 6.12
C ILE A 798 13.23 -23.97 6.58
N ASP A 799 12.41 -24.94 6.19
CA ASP A 799 12.76 -26.35 6.31
C ASP A 799 13.75 -26.76 5.22
N LEU A 800 15.04 -26.47 5.45
CA LEU A 800 16.10 -26.78 4.50
C LEU A 800 16.17 -28.26 4.19
N THR A 801 15.92 -29.14 5.17
CA THR A 801 15.94 -30.58 4.98
C THR A 801 14.89 -31.07 3.97
N ASP A 802 13.68 -30.50 4.02
CA ASP A 802 12.58 -30.83 3.10
C ASP A 802 12.83 -30.28 1.68
N ILE A 803 13.55 -29.15 1.56
CA ILE A 803 13.92 -28.58 0.25
C ILE A 803 15.08 -29.36 -0.38
N VAL A 804 16.07 -29.78 0.41
CA VAL A 804 17.27 -30.46 -0.12
C VAL A 804 17.00 -31.92 -0.42
N PHE A 805 16.20 -32.59 0.40
CA PHE A 805 15.98 -34.03 0.29
C PHE A 805 14.52 -34.40 0.12
N GLN A 806 14.24 -35.34 -0.77
CA GLN A 806 12.96 -36.04 -0.85
C GLN A 806 13.03 -37.44 -0.24
N ASN A 807 11.95 -37.87 0.41
CA ASN A 807 11.81 -39.21 0.88
C ASN A 807 11.33 -40.12 -0.25
N THR A 808 12.07 -41.14 -0.59
CA THR A 808 11.72 -42.18 -1.56
C THR A 808 11.47 -43.52 -0.87
N ARG A 809 10.94 -44.50 -1.59
CA ARG A 809 10.79 -45.87 -1.08
C ARG A 809 12.12 -46.52 -0.70
N PHE A 810 13.23 -46.02 -1.24
CA PHE A 810 14.59 -46.55 -1.03
C PHE A 810 15.42 -45.68 -0.08
N GLY A 811 14.81 -44.72 0.63
CA GLY A 811 15.51 -43.82 1.52
C GLY A 811 15.47 -42.34 1.06
N ARG A 812 16.33 -41.49 1.62
CA ARG A 812 16.43 -40.09 1.23
C ARG A 812 17.27 -39.96 -0.03
N ARG A 813 16.78 -39.15 -0.97
CA ARG A 813 17.50 -38.75 -2.19
C ARG A 813 17.55 -37.22 -2.23
N GLU A 814 18.64 -36.63 -2.71
CA GLU A 814 18.70 -35.21 -2.98
C GLU A 814 17.76 -34.84 -4.12
N ASN A 815 17.11 -33.70 -3.99
CA ASN A 815 16.34 -33.09 -5.06
C ASN A 815 17.26 -32.63 -6.19
N ASP A 816 16.69 -32.51 -7.37
CA ASP A 816 17.39 -31.93 -8.52
C ASP A 816 17.99 -30.55 -8.17
N ILE A 817 19.22 -30.30 -8.64
CA ILE A 817 20.02 -29.15 -8.26
C ILE A 817 19.35 -27.84 -8.68
N ASP A 818 18.77 -27.80 -9.86
CA ASP A 818 18.10 -26.59 -10.39
C ASP A 818 16.83 -26.28 -9.59
N ILE A 819 15.98 -27.29 -9.37
CA ILE A 819 14.74 -27.14 -8.59
C ILE A 819 15.07 -26.73 -7.15
N ARG A 820 16.03 -27.36 -6.53
CA ARG A 820 16.47 -27.08 -5.16
C ARG A 820 16.97 -25.63 -5.02
N ASN A 821 17.86 -25.20 -5.90
CA ASN A 821 18.41 -23.86 -5.85
C ASN A 821 17.34 -22.79 -6.09
N LYS A 822 16.41 -23.01 -7.01
CA LYS A 822 15.25 -22.14 -7.24
C LYS A 822 14.30 -22.09 -6.04
N LEU A 823 14.03 -23.25 -5.40
CA LEU A 823 13.24 -23.31 -4.17
C LEU A 823 13.87 -22.48 -3.06
N MET A 824 15.19 -22.63 -2.86
CA MET A 824 15.93 -21.86 -1.86
C MET A 824 15.92 -20.35 -2.18
N TYR A 825 16.13 -19.99 -3.45
CA TYR A 825 16.09 -18.60 -3.90
C TYR A 825 14.73 -17.96 -3.64
N VAL A 826 13.63 -18.64 -3.97
CA VAL A 826 12.28 -18.14 -3.70
C VAL A 826 12.02 -18.04 -2.19
N ALA A 827 12.35 -19.10 -1.41
CA ALA A 827 12.12 -19.10 0.04
C ALA A 827 12.85 -17.97 0.76
N LEU A 828 14.15 -17.80 0.47
CA LEU A 828 14.96 -16.70 1.00
C LEU A 828 14.41 -15.33 0.60
N SER A 829 13.99 -15.17 -0.67
CA SER A 829 13.50 -13.89 -1.18
C SER A 829 12.18 -13.43 -0.53
N ARG A 830 11.55 -14.26 0.29
CA ARG A 830 10.34 -13.89 1.04
C ARG A 830 10.65 -13.08 2.31
N ALA A 831 11.87 -13.18 2.85
CA ALA A 831 12.28 -12.49 4.06
C ALA A 831 12.72 -11.03 3.77
N ARG A 832 12.27 -10.11 4.62
CA ARG A 832 12.76 -8.72 4.64
C ARG A 832 13.98 -8.58 5.55
N LYS A 833 13.96 -9.23 6.72
CA LYS A 833 14.94 -9.05 7.80
C LYS A 833 15.79 -10.29 7.99
N SER A 834 15.21 -11.40 8.42
CA SER A 834 15.98 -12.57 8.79
C SER A 834 15.40 -13.89 8.30
N VAL A 835 16.28 -14.86 8.19
CA VAL A 835 15.94 -16.24 7.81
C VAL A 835 16.51 -17.21 8.84
N ILE A 836 15.66 -18.10 9.33
CA ILE A 836 16.04 -19.22 10.19
C ILE A 836 15.91 -20.48 9.36
N MET A 837 16.99 -21.26 9.26
CA MET A 837 17.02 -22.50 8.49
C MET A 837 17.22 -23.71 9.42
N LYS A 838 16.41 -24.75 9.21
CA LYS A 838 16.55 -26.02 9.91
C LYS A 838 17.41 -26.98 9.10
N TYR A 839 18.44 -27.54 9.69
CA TYR A 839 19.24 -28.61 9.11
C TYR A 839 19.03 -29.97 9.79
#